data_8918b37b7fe45f5bd6d90c6957be969d
#
_entry.id   8918b37b7fe45f5bd6d90c6957be969d
#
_cell.length_a   1.000
_cell.length_b   1.000
_cell.length_c   1.000
_cell.angle_alpha   90.00
_cell.angle_beta   90.00
_cell.angle_gamma   90.00
#
_symmetry.space_group_name_H-M   'P 1'
#
loop_
_entity.id
_entity.type
_entity.pdbx_description
1 polymer ?
#
loop_
_entity_poly.entity_id
_entity_poly.type
_entity_poly.pdbx_seq_one_letter_code
_entity_poly.pdbx_strand_id
1 'polypeptide(L)'
;MRRMKNFMFSGLLLAAVSVSAEVPPSIHVDGKNLTDTHGNKVVLHGVMDTPSPYFNNYRWGNAANDATKKDCIEYFDKLFTAITDSTQGAYCNVFRLHLDPCWTNDPNLPVTGEETGEANISQFSEKRLRTYLSTLYWKIIEKALDHGLYVVVRPPGVCPGGIKVDGYYQDYLLKVWDIVSSNTNIKKHSGQVSIELANEPVNIYDADSLESARAPYDFFQPIVDKIRANGFDGIIWVPGTGWQSNYTCYKSNPIEGYNIGYAVHAYVGWYNNSDENANGETFIQEFGKAVPVVNTNPVIITEVDWSPEKEGEGHYDEHGNWVPANWGTWATGSTSKWGNAYKAVLDHYGNVSMTLSGTACYIDIDKYLADGTVAPAFEGNPEACGKATFDWYADYAKVDFARPDFTNVSTNQTTDGKKFINPVLASDFPDPDVARLGDTYYMVSTTMHLFPGATILKSYDLVNWEYCAQPLEQLSTADKYSLIGGKDSYAQGMWAAALTAHEGKLYLLINGNDAGGYMLSTDDPEGAWQMQKLERSYYDPGLLFEGDKVYVACGIGNIDICELDKNLKFKKSTTVLRDKPGLEGSHLYKIGDYYYIYATYGGWPSGQAIFRSKDITGPYEEKMLIEKTINGQPNTVHQGALVETPTGEWWTMLMEDKGAIGRLPSLHPVAWADGWPTVAKDGVPQLAYTKPDVGTTYQEKILPTNDNFRQYPLGMQWQWNHNPDDGKWSLFERPGFLRLYTASVTDDLMQARNTL
;
A
#
# COMPACT_ATOMS: atom_id res chain seq x y z
N MET A 1 -16.78 -4.60 72.64
CA MET A 1 -17.14 -5.14 71.34
C MET A 1 -17.01 -4.03 70.27
N ARG A 2 -15.90 -3.94 69.58
CA ARG A 2 -15.67 -3.03 68.44
C ARG A 2 -15.41 -3.87 67.23
N ARG A 3 -16.28 -3.76 66.25
CA ARG A 3 -16.12 -4.41 64.91
C ARG A 3 -15.07 -3.62 64.10
N MET A 4 -13.98 -4.27 63.73
CA MET A 4 -13.04 -3.81 62.71
C MET A 4 -13.64 -4.10 61.34
N LYS A 5 -13.76 -3.07 60.50
CA LYS A 5 -14.08 -3.20 59.09
C LYS A 5 -12.75 -3.38 58.30
N ASN A 6 -12.61 -4.52 57.63
CA ASN A 6 -11.55 -4.75 56.68
C ASN A 6 -11.89 -3.98 55.38
N PHE A 7 -11.01 -3.06 54.99
CA PHE A 7 -10.98 -2.50 53.64
C PHE A 7 -10.06 -3.39 52.81
N MET A 8 -10.64 -4.09 51.85
CA MET A 8 -9.87 -4.70 50.74
C MET A 8 -9.51 -3.61 49.74
N PHE A 9 -8.23 -3.34 49.58
CA PHE A 9 -7.70 -2.62 48.44
C PHE A 9 -7.60 -3.61 47.29
N SER A 10 -8.50 -3.48 46.30
CA SER A 10 -8.34 -4.11 44.97
C SER A 10 -7.36 -3.26 44.18
N GLY A 11 -6.12 -3.72 44.08
CA GLY A 11 -5.15 -3.17 43.12
C GLY A 11 -5.59 -3.56 41.71
N LEU A 12 -6.03 -2.59 40.90
CA LEU A 12 -6.09 -2.74 39.45
C LEU A 12 -4.64 -2.79 38.97
N LEU A 13 -4.20 -3.98 38.52
CA LEU A 13 -3.06 -4.09 37.64
C LEU A 13 -3.53 -3.56 36.29
N LEU A 14 -3.13 -2.34 35.91
CA LEU A 14 -3.11 -1.93 34.52
C LEU A 14 -2.00 -2.73 33.84
N ALA A 15 -2.38 -3.75 33.09
CA ALA A 15 -1.49 -4.34 32.10
C ALA A 15 -1.30 -3.27 31.01
N ALA A 16 -0.13 -2.69 30.95
CA ALA A 16 0.29 -1.93 29.79
C ALA A 16 0.34 -2.91 28.61
N VAL A 17 -0.65 -2.85 27.74
CA VAL A 17 -0.56 -3.47 26.42
C VAL A 17 0.44 -2.62 25.65
N SER A 18 1.68 -3.10 25.56
CA SER A 18 2.62 -2.56 24.58
C SER A 18 2.05 -2.88 23.20
N VAL A 19 1.45 -1.88 22.56
CA VAL A 19 1.22 -1.94 21.12
C VAL A 19 2.62 -1.89 20.50
N SER A 20 3.13 -3.02 20.03
CA SER A 20 4.30 -3.01 19.15
C SER A 20 3.91 -2.19 17.92
N ALA A 21 4.68 -1.16 17.61
CA ALA A 21 4.48 -0.45 16.35
C ALA A 21 4.62 -1.48 15.21
N GLU A 22 3.69 -1.49 14.29
CA GLU A 22 3.80 -2.35 13.10
C GLU A 22 4.91 -1.80 12.19
N VAL A 23 5.62 -2.70 11.50
CA VAL A 23 6.57 -2.33 10.45
C VAL A 23 5.86 -1.39 9.48
N PRO A 24 6.42 -0.22 9.16
CA PRO A 24 5.73 0.75 8.32
C PRO A 24 5.44 0.17 6.93
N PRO A 25 4.36 0.59 6.25
CA PRO A 25 4.02 0.10 4.92
C PRO A 25 5.15 0.41 3.92
N SER A 26 5.29 -0.42 2.89
CA SER A 26 6.28 -0.15 1.84
C SER A 26 5.98 1.17 1.13
N ILE A 27 7.01 1.97 0.85
CA ILE A 27 6.91 3.21 0.07
C ILE A 27 7.64 3.11 -1.26
N HIS A 28 7.18 3.87 -2.23
CA HIS A 28 7.76 4.01 -3.57
C HIS A 28 7.64 5.44 -4.08
N VAL A 29 8.33 5.73 -5.18
CA VAL A 29 8.24 7.04 -5.85
C VAL A 29 7.09 7.03 -6.83
N ASP A 30 6.17 7.99 -6.66
CA ASP A 30 5.09 8.28 -7.59
C ASP A 30 5.19 9.75 -8.04
N GLY A 31 5.73 9.96 -9.24
CA GLY A 31 6.07 11.30 -9.73
C GLY A 31 7.03 12.01 -8.78
N LYS A 32 6.60 13.14 -8.24
CA LYS A 32 7.38 13.90 -7.26
C LYS A 32 7.12 13.53 -5.79
N ASN A 33 6.26 12.55 -5.53
CA ASN A 33 5.88 12.18 -4.17
C ASN A 33 6.47 10.82 -3.77
N LEU A 34 6.54 10.59 -2.47
CA LEU A 34 6.59 9.25 -1.90
C LEU A 34 5.17 8.81 -1.63
N THR A 35 4.86 7.56 -1.97
CA THR A 35 3.53 6.99 -1.80
C THR A 35 3.66 5.61 -1.16
N ASP A 36 2.81 5.30 -0.19
CA ASP A 36 2.77 3.98 0.42
C ASP A 36 1.97 2.98 -0.42
N THR A 37 1.91 1.72 0.01
CA THR A 37 1.15 0.67 -0.66
C THR A 37 -0.36 0.89 -0.71
N HIS A 38 -0.87 1.86 0.06
CA HIS A 38 -2.28 2.24 0.09
C HIS A 38 -2.58 3.50 -0.75
N GLY A 39 -1.56 4.06 -1.43
CA GLY A 39 -1.68 5.27 -2.21
C GLY A 39 -1.61 6.56 -1.40
N ASN A 40 -1.31 6.49 -0.10
CA ASN A 40 -1.17 7.69 0.72
C ASN A 40 0.18 8.34 0.45
N LYS A 41 0.16 9.67 0.32
CA LYS A 41 1.39 10.44 0.26
C LYS A 41 2.11 10.37 1.60
N VAL A 42 3.39 10.03 1.57
CA VAL A 42 4.26 9.96 2.74
C VAL A 42 5.27 11.10 2.69
N VAL A 43 5.43 11.80 3.81
CA VAL A 43 6.51 12.76 4.03
C VAL A 43 7.35 12.23 5.19
N LEU A 44 8.62 11.97 4.92
CA LEU A 44 9.53 11.46 5.93
C LEU A 44 10.05 12.62 6.79
N HIS A 45 10.04 12.43 8.12
CA HIS A 45 10.54 13.40 9.08
C HIS A 45 11.18 12.66 10.26
N GLY A 46 12.42 12.98 10.54
CA GLY A 46 13.16 12.27 11.58
C GLY A 46 14.54 12.85 11.85
N VAL A 47 15.44 11.99 12.25
CA VAL A 47 16.79 12.35 12.68
C VAL A 47 17.83 11.43 12.07
N MET A 48 19.08 11.89 12.07
CA MET A 48 20.26 11.10 11.77
C MET A 48 20.99 10.74 13.06
N ASP A 49 21.61 9.57 13.09
CA ASP A 49 22.68 9.26 14.04
C ASP A 49 23.63 8.21 13.45
N THR A 50 24.76 8.05 14.09
CA THR A 50 25.80 7.11 13.69
C THR A 50 26.19 6.18 14.83
N PRO A 51 26.43 4.89 14.58
CA PRO A 51 26.88 3.96 15.62
C PRO A 51 28.37 4.16 15.96
N SER A 52 28.81 5.42 16.02
CA SER A 52 30.17 5.80 16.41
C SER A 52 30.27 6.03 17.92
N PRO A 53 31.18 5.35 18.61
CA PRO A 53 31.44 5.63 20.02
C PRO A 53 31.74 7.11 20.29
N TYR A 54 32.52 7.74 19.42
CA TYR A 54 32.94 9.14 19.56
C TYR A 54 31.73 10.10 19.53
N PHE A 55 30.85 9.97 18.54
CA PHE A 55 29.67 10.84 18.41
C PHE A 55 28.58 10.56 19.46
N ASN A 56 28.65 9.43 20.13
CA ASN A 56 27.70 9.02 21.17
C ASN A 56 28.30 9.04 22.58
N ASN A 57 29.22 9.94 22.86
CA ASN A 57 29.81 10.14 24.20
C ASN A 57 30.38 8.85 24.80
N TYR A 58 30.86 7.94 23.95
CA TYR A 58 31.43 6.63 24.36
C TYR A 58 30.48 5.76 25.20
N ARG A 59 29.15 5.86 25.01
CA ARG A 59 28.12 5.18 25.80
C ARG A 59 28.28 3.65 25.85
N TRP A 60 28.84 3.06 24.79
CA TRP A 60 29.13 1.61 24.72
C TRP A 60 30.60 1.28 24.71
N GLY A 61 31.47 2.19 25.17
CA GLY A 61 32.91 2.03 25.21
C GLY A 61 33.64 2.69 24.05
N ASN A 62 34.98 2.63 24.07
CA ASN A 62 35.82 3.40 23.13
C ASN A 62 36.09 2.68 21.78
N ALA A 63 35.69 1.42 21.67
CA ALA A 63 35.99 0.62 20.48
C ALA A 63 34.71 0.17 19.77
N ALA A 64 34.78 0.11 18.45
CA ALA A 64 33.75 -0.46 17.58
C ALA A 64 34.14 -1.91 17.21
N ASN A 65 33.69 -2.89 17.99
CA ASN A 65 34.02 -4.30 17.82
C ASN A 65 32.97 -5.26 18.41
N ASP A 66 33.20 -6.55 18.33
CA ASP A 66 32.23 -7.57 18.79
C ASP A 66 31.84 -7.47 20.27
N ALA A 67 32.71 -6.91 21.13
CA ALA A 67 32.43 -6.78 22.56
C ALA A 67 31.43 -5.63 22.84
N THR A 68 31.41 -4.59 22.00
CA THR A 68 30.62 -3.37 22.21
C THR A 68 29.34 -3.32 21.38
N LYS A 69 29.21 -4.17 20.35
CA LYS A 69 28.08 -4.11 19.41
C LYS A 69 26.71 -4.33 20.05
N LYS A 70 26.65 -5.18 21.10
CA LYS A 70 25.38 -5.43 21.81
C LYS A 70 24.87 -4.18 22.48
N ASP A 71 25.72 -3.49 23.22
CA ASP A 71 25.37 -2.27 23.94
C ASP A 71 25.03 -1.13 22.96
N CYS A 72 25.72 -1.09 21.81
CA CYS A 72 25.37 -0.17 20.71
C CYS A 72 23.95 -0.44 20.20
N ILE A 73 23.57 -1.69 19.91
CA ILE A 73 22.21 -2.03 19.45
C ILE A 73 21.16 -1.67 20.52
N GLU A 74 21.44 -1.95 21.80
CA GLU A 74 20.54 -1.61 22.92
C GLU A 74 20.35 -0.08 23.06
N TYR A 75 21.40 0.70 22.79
CA TYR A 75 21.29 2.15 22.77
C TYR A 75 20.33 2.62 21.65
N PHE A 76 20.49 2.10 20.44
CA PHE A 76 19.61 2.48 19.32
C PHE A 76 18.16 2.04 19.54
N ASP A 77 17.91 0.91 20.16
CA ASP A 77 16.55 0.49 20.54
C ASP A 77 15.88 1.49 21.51
N LYS A 78 16.62 1.97 22.51
CA LYS A 78 16.15 3.02 23.41
C LYS A 78 15.95 4.37 22.70
N LEU A 79 16.87 4.71 21.79
CA LEU A 79 16.76 5.91 20.99
C LEU A 79 15.49 5.88 20.14
N PHE A 80 15.23 4.77 19.44
CA PHE A 80 14.04 4.62 18.61
C PHE A 80 12.76 4.69 19.45
N THR A 81 12.74 4.08 20.63
CA THR A 81 11.64 4.23 21.59
C THR A 81 11.39 5.72 21.89
N ALA A 82 12.45 6.48 22.18
CA ALA A 82 12.32 7.88 22.56
C ALA A 82 11.80 8.77 21.41
N ILE A 83 12.33 8.62 20.21
CA ILE A 83 11.98 9.50 19.05
C ILE A 83 10.64 9.16 18.41
N THR A 84 10.03 8.01 18.77
CA THR A 84 8.71 7.58 18.27
C THR A 84 7.63 7.57 19.37
N ASP A 85 7.95 7.98 20.59
CA ASP A 85 6.98 7.99 21.69
C ASP A 85 5.94 9.11 21.53
N SER A 86 4.90 8.81 20.77
CA SER A 86 3.78 9.73 20.53
C SER A 86 3.03 10.10 21.80
N THR A 87 3.09 9.28 22.86
CA THR A 87 2.45 9.58 24.14
C THR A 87 3.15 10.72 24.87
N GLN A 88 4.42 10.96 24.55
CA GLN A 88 5.22 12.07 25.03
C GLN A 88 5.46 13.15 23.95
N GLY A 89 4.83 13.04 22.78
CA GLY A 89 4.85 14.05 21.72
C GLY A 89 5.94 13.88 20.68
N ALA A 90 6.71 12.79 20.67
CA ALA A 90 7.73 12.52 19.66
C ALA A 90 7.13 11.74 18.47
N TYR A 91 7.39 12.21 17.25
CA TYR A 91 6.74 11.70 16.04
C TYR A 91 7.70 11.51 14.86
N CYS A 92 8.91 11.00 15.09
CA CYS A 92 9.77 10.60 13.96
C CYS A 92 9.16 9.39 13.24
N ASN A 93 9.25 9.39 11.90
CA ASN A 93 8.88 8.26 11.05
C ASN A 93 10.03 7.78 10.15
N VAL A 94 11.21 8.40 10.22
CA VAL A 94 12.41 8.00 9.48
C VAL A 94 13.66 8.15 10.34
N PHE A 95 14.64 7.29 10.08
CA PHE A 95 15.96 7.35 10.67
C PHE A 95 17.03 7.24 9.59
N ARG A 96 17.97 8.19 9.52
CA ARG A 96 19.14 8.12 8.62
C ARG A 96 20.30 7.49 9.33
N LEU A 97 20.72 6.31 8.89
CA LEU A 97 21.74 5.47 9.49
C LEU A 97 23.07 5.55 8.72
N HIS A 98 24.11 5.96 9.40
CA HIS A 98 25.47 5.98 8.87
C HIS A 98 26.15 4.62 8.98
N LEU A 99 26.71 4.09 7.88
CA LEU A 99 27.62 2.93 7.91
C LEU A 99 29.01 3.41 8.35
N ASP A 100 29.18 3.74 9.61
CA ASP A 100 30.32 4.48 10.15
C ASP A 100 31.68 3.79 9.88
N PRO A 101 32.72 4.55 9.50
CA PRO A 101 34.07 4.02 9.26
C PRO A 101 34.68 3.25 10.43
N CYS A 102 34.30 3.56 11.67
CA CYS A 102 34.81 2.83 12.84
C CYS A 102 34.47 1.34 12.83
N TRP A 103 33.37 0.93 12.18
CA TRP A 103 32.98 -0.46 12.00
C TRP A 103 33.43 -1.06 10.68
N THR A 104 33.53 -0.24 9.63
CA THR A 104 33.82 -0.70 8.28
C THR A 104 35.30 -0.67 7.89
N ASN A 105 36.11 0.14 8.56
CA ASN A 105 37.56 0.18 8.36
C ASN A 105 38.30 -0.90 9.16
N ASP A 106 39.35 -1.44 8.59
CA ASP A 106 40.29 -2.33 9.29
C ASP A 106 41.48 -1.49 9.83
N PRO A 107 41.59 -1.33 11.15
CA PRO A 107 42.66 -0.53 11.75
C PRO A 107 44.05 -1.12 11.53
N ASN A 108 44.18 -2.37 11.05
CA ASN A 108 45.47 -2.98 10.71
C ASN A 108 45.94 -2.61 9.30
N LEU A 109 45.11 -2.03 8.47
CA LEU A 109 45.48 -1.50 7.17
C LEU A 109 46.16 -0.15 7.34
N PRO A 110 47.20 0.18 6.57
CA PRO A 110 47.88 1.48 6.64
C PRO A 110 46.95 2.57 6.08
N VAL A 111 46.98 3.74 6.70
CA VAL A 111 46.39 4.95 6.12
C VAL A 111 47.31 5.40 4.99
N THR A 112 46.76 5.54 3.79
CA THR A 112 47.48 5.94 2.57
C THR A 112 46.69 6.99 1.81
N GLY A 113 47.32 7.68 0.85
CA GLY A 113 46.68 8.74 0.06
C GLY A 113 46.80 10.11 0.73
N GLU A 114 46.22 11.08 0.09
CA GLU A 114 46.26 12.50 0.52
C GLU A 114 45.03 12.91 1.34
N GLU A 115 43.96 12.13 1.28
CA GLU A 115 42.71 12.40 2.00
C GLU A 115 42.88 12.19 3.50
N THR A 116 42.15 12.98 4.29
CA THR A 116 42.20 12.93 5.76
C THR A 116 40.80 12.64 6.34
N GLY A 117 40.76 12.16 7.58
CA GLY A 117 39.51 11.92 8.30
C GLY A 117 38.60 10.92 7.60
N GLU A 118 37.32 11.17 7.58
CA GLU A 118 36.29 10.29 7.00
C GLU A 118 36.31 10.20 5.48
N ALA A 119 36.99 11.13 4.79
CA ALA A 119 37.20 11.08 3.35
C ALA A 119 38.28 10.05 2.94
N ASN A 120 39.11 9.60 3.88
CA ASN A 120 40.13 8.60 3.62
C ASN A 120 39.57 7.19 3.68
N ILE A 121 39.47 6.55 2.53
CA ILE A 121 38.89 5.20 2.36
C ILE A 121 39.96 4.08 2.33
N SER A 122 41.26 4.38 2.57
CA SER A 122 42.33 3.40 2.43
C SER A 122 42.25 2.22 3.39
N GLN A 123 41.60 2.40 4.52
CA GLN A 123 41.35 1.35 5.51
C GLN A 123 40.01 0.60 5.32
N PHE A 124 39.22 0.94 4.33
CA PHE A 124 37.92 0.27 4.08
C PHE A 124 38.13 -1.24 3.87
N SER A 125 37.29 -2.03 4.54
CA SER A 125 37.33 -3.50 4.49
C SER A 125 35.95 -4.07 4.11
N GLU A 126 35.86 -4.62 2.91
CA GLU A 126 34.62 -5.33 2.47
C GLU A 126 34.26 -6.46 3.45
N LYS A 127 35.26 -7.16 4.01
CA LYS A 127 35.01 -8.21 5.00
C LYS A 127 34.35 -7.66 6.25
N ARG A 128 34.82 -6.53 6.76
CA ARG A 128 34.23 -5.89 7.94
C ARG A 128 32.81 -5.36 7.64
N LEU A 129 32.63 -4.71 6.49
CA LEU A 129 31.30 -4.27 6.08
C LEU A 129 30.31 -5.45 6.00
N ARG A 130 30.66 -6.55 5.33
CA ARG A 130 29.80 -7.76 5.27
C ARG A 130 29.50 -8.32 6.66
N THR A 131 30.48 -8.36 7.55
CA THR A 131 30.30 -8.86 8.92
C THR A 131 29.35 -7.97 9.71
N TYR A 132 29.63 -6.69 9.79
CA TYR A 132 28.85 -5.77 10.61
C TYR A 132 27.51 -5.36 9.97
N LEU A 133 27.40 -5.45 8.64
CA LEU A 133 26.10 -5.30 7.98
C LEU A 133 25.08 -6.31 8.52
N SER A 134 25.49 -7.55 8.75
CA SER A 134 24.61 -8.60 9.24
C SER A 134 24.47 -8.64 10.76
N THR A 135 25.53 -8.29 11.50
CA THR A 135 25.59 -8.52 12.96
C THR A 135 25.36 -7.26 13.80
N LEU A 136 25.42 -6.08 13.19
CA LEU A 136 25.18 -4.79 13.83
C LEU A 136 24.12 -3.99 13.06
N TYR A 137 24.43 -3.55 11.83
CA TYR A 137 23.57 -2.60 11.09
C TYR A 137 22.19 -3.16 10.82
N TRP A 138 22.10 -4.42 10.38
CA TRP A 138 20.76 -5.03 10.22
C TRP A 138 20.00 -5.09 11.52
N LYS A 139 20.67 -5.33 12.66
CA LYS A 139 20.00 -5.35 13.96
C LYS A 139 19.51 -3.96 14.39
N ILE A 140 20.23 -2.91 14.05
CA ILE A 140 19.78 -1.52 14.24
C ILE A 140 18.59 -1.23 13.32
N ILE A 141 18.68 -1.61 12.04
CA ILE A 141 17.58 -1.44 11.07
C ILE A 141 16.34 -2.20 11.53
N GLU A 142 16.46 -3.46 11.92
CA GLU A 142 15.37 -4.28 12.43
C GLU A 142 14.66 -3.60 13.60
N LYS A 143 15.42 -3.03 14.55
CA LYS A 143 14.87 -2.23 15.65
C LYS A 143 14.15 -0.97 15.18
N ALA A 144 14.71 -0.24 14.23
CA ALA A 144 14.04 0.93 13.65
C ALA A 144 12.70 0.56 13.01
N LEU A 145 12.65 -0.53 12.24
CA LEU A 145 11.41 -1.05 11.64
C LEU A 145 10.40 -1.48 12.69
N ASP A 146 10.83 -2.13 13.79
CA ASP A 146 9.98 -2.53 14.91
C ASP A 146 9.34 -1.33 15.63
N HIS A 147 9.96 -0.15 15.53
CA HIS A 147 9.45 1.13 16.05
C HIS A 147 8.70 1.97 14.99
N GLY A 148 8.37 1.41 13.84
CA GLY A 148 7.62 2.10 12.79
C GLY A 148 8.42 3.12 11.98
N LEU A 149 9.77 3.07 12.04
CA LEU A 149 10.65 3.98 11.32
C LEU A 149 11.02 3.42 9.94
N TYR A 150 10.96 4.25 8.91
CA TYR A 150 11.70 4.02 7.67
C TYR A 150 13.20 4.27 7.91
N VAL A 151 14.06 3.67 7.09
CA VAL A 151 15.51 3.82 7.23
C VAL A 151 16.15 4.29 5.93
N VAL A 152 16.98 5.34 6.04
CA VAL A 152 17.88 5.77 4.97
C VAL A 152 19.29 5.35 5.34
N VAL A 153 19.90 4.47 4.55
CA VAL A 153 21.27 4.00 4.78
C VAL A 153 22.23 4.83 3.93
N ARG A 154 23.20 5.50 4.56
CA ARG A 154 24.25 6.23 3.87
C ARG A 154 25.60 5.48 3.92
N PRO A 155 26.52 5.68 2.94
CA PRO A 155 27.79 5.00 2.90
C PRO A 155 28.75 5.43 4.03
N PRO A 156 29.84 4.68 4.27
CA PRO A 156 30.82 5.08 5.26
C PRO A 156 31.57 6.36 4.83
N GLY A 157 31.71 7.29 5.79
CA GLY A 157 32.48 8.49 5.62
C GLY A 157 31.82 9.60 4.79
N VAL A 158 32.62 10.53 4.34
CA VAL A 158 32.23 11.65 3.46
C VAL A 158 33.01 11.58 2.15
N CYS A 159 32.49 12.25 1.10
CA CYS A 159 33.21 12.31 -0.17
C CYS A 159 34.50 13.12 -0.05
N PRO A 160 35.59 12.73 -0.74
CA PRO A 160 36.72 13.61 -1.02
C PRO A 160 36.26 14.93 -1.70
N GLY A 161 37.04 15.99 -1.53
CA GLY A 161 36.74 17.31 -2.11
C GLY A 161 36.63 17.33 -3.64
N GLY A 162 37.22 16.36 -4.32
CA GLY A 162 37.05 16.11 -5.76
C GLY A 162 36.98 14.62 -6.05
N ILE A 163 35.91 14.17 -6.67
CA ILE A 163 35.74 12.78 -7.11
C ILE A 163 35.62 12.73 -8.64
N LYS A 164 35.91 11.58 -9.22
CA LYS A 164 36.08 11.45 -10.66
C LYS A 164 35.38 10.20 -11.18
N VAL A 165 34.75 10.30 -12.36
CA VAL A 165 34.22 9.17 -13.12
C VAL A 165 35.35 8.19 -13.41
N ASP A 166 35.11 6.89 -13.27
CA ASP A 166 36.09 5.79 -13.34
C ASP A 166 37.29 5.94 -12.36
N GLY A 167 37.06 6.72 -11.28
CA GLY A 167 38.05 6.94 -10.24
C GLY A 167 37.89 6.01 -9.04
N TYR A 168 38.92 6.00 -8.19
CA TYR A 168 39.00 5.10 -7.02
C TYR A 168 37.81 5.24 -6.06
N TYR A 169 37.21 6.44 -5.96
CA TYR A 169 36.05 6.65 -5.07
C TYR A 169 34.75 6.11 -5.64
N GLN A 170 34.57 6.16 -6.97
CA GLN A 170 33.46 5.48 -7.64
C GLN A 170 33.56 3.96 -7.48
N ASP A 171 34.77 3.39 -7.67
CA ASP A 171 35.03 1.96 -7.42
C ASP A 171 34.73 1.57 -5.97
N TYR A 172 35.08 2.43 -5.02
CA TYR A 172 34.77 2.23 -3.61
C TYR A 172 33.27 2.18 -3.36
N LEU A 173 32.50 3.16 -3.85
CA LEU A 173 31.05 3.18 -3.71
C LEU A 173 30.37 2.00 -4.40
N LEU A 174 30.86 1.59 -5.57
CA LEU A 174 30.39 0.36 -6.25
C LEU A 174 30.55 -0.88 -5.36
N LYS A 175 31.68 -1.02 -4.64
CA LYS A 175 31.88 -2.13 -3.69
C LYS A 175 30.98 -2.05 -2.48
N VAL A 176 30.83 -0.85 -1.90
CA VAL A 176 29.92 -0.62 -0.76
C VAL A 176 28.51 -1.03 -1.14
N TRP A 177 28.00 -0.51 -2.25
CA TRP A 177 26.61 -0.73 -2.66
C TRP A 177 26.38 -2.12 -3.24
N ASP A 178 27.37 -2.78 -3.82
CA ASP A 178 27.28 -4.20 -4.16
C ASP A 178 27.02 -5.05 -2.91
N ILE A 179 27.71 -4.77 -1.82
CA ILE A 179 27.56 -5.50 -0.55
C ILE A 179 26.18 -5.22 0.08
N VAL A 180 25.82 -3.96 0.18
CA VAL A 180 24.60 -3.54 0.88
C VAL A 180 23.34 -3.98 0.11
N SER A 181 23.28 -3.69 -1.19
CA SER A 181 22.13 -4.01 -2.02
C SER A 181 21.96 -5.52 -2.30
N SER A 182 23.02 -6.32 -2.16
CA SER A 182 22.95 -7.78 -2.24
C SER A 182 22.46 -8.44 -0.95
N ASN A 183 22.41 -7.71 0.17
CA ASN A 183 22.00 -8.27 1.45
C ASN A 183 20.53 -8.70 1.41
N THR A 184 20.24 -9.95 1.75
CA THR A 184 18.92 -10.57 1.66
C THR A 184 17.88 -9.82 2.52
N ASN A 185 18.24 -9.40 3.73
CA ASN A 185 17.33 -8.71 4.62
C ASN A 185 17.01 -7.30 4.11
N ILE A 186 17.99 -6.55 3.63
CA ILE A 186 17.80 -5.22 3.05
C ILE A 186 16.92 -5.31 1.81
N LYS A 187 17.15 -6.29 0.94
CA LYS A 187 16.28 -6.51 -0.24
C LYS A 187 14.84 -6.83 0.13
N LYS A 188 14.66 -7.71 1.11
CA LYS A 188 13.31 -8.08 1.57
C LYS A 188 12.53 -6.89 2.12
N HIS A 189 13.20 -5.89 2.68
CA HIS A 189 12.62 -4.70 3.26
C HIS A 189 12.89 -3.44 2.42
N SER A 190 13.10 -3.59 1.11
CA SER A 190 13.41 -2.49 0.20
C SER A 190 12.31 -1.42 0.11
N GLY A 191 11.09 -1.73 0.53
CA GLY A 191 10.01 -0.74 0.67
C GLY A 191 10.12 0.14 1.92
N GLN A 192 10.90 -0.27 2.92
CA GLN A 192 11.09 0.46 4.18
C GLN A 192 12.52 0.97 4.36
N VAL A 193 13.48 0.36 3.67
CA VAL A 193 14.90 0.71 3.70
C VAL A 193 15.29 1.31 2.37
N SER A 194 15.85 2.50 2.38
CA SER A 194 16.33 3.22 1.21
C SER A 194 17.85 3.44 1.27
N ILE A 195 18.47 3.76 0.15
CA ILE A 195 19.91 3.92 0.00
C ILE A 195 20.22 5.35 -0.43
N GLU A 196 21.11 6.03 0.28
CA GLU A 196 21.69 7.32 -0.11
C GLU A 196 23.10 7.07 -0.67
N LEU A 197 23.33 7.42 -1.94
CA LEU A 197 24.48 6.94 -2.70
C LEU A 197 25.85 7.44 -2.21
N ALA A 198 25.91 8.68 -1.74
CA ALA A 198 27.14 9.28 -1.24
C ALA A 198 26.81 10.42 -0.28
N ASN A 199 27.76 10.79 0.57
CA ASN A 199 27.63 11.92 1.49
C ASN A 199 28.55 13.08 1.07
N GLU A 200 27.93 14.22 0.78
CA GLU A 200 28.59 15.50 0.49
C GLU A 200 29.57 15.52 -0.68
N PRO A 201 29.20 15.09 -1.89
CA PRO A 201 30.03 15.36 -3.05
C PRO A 201 30.21 16.88 -3.25
N VAL A 202 31.45 17.33 -3.37
CA VAL A 202 31.75 18.74 -3.63
C VAL A 202 31.88 18.98 -5.13
N ASN A 203 32.88 18.38 -5.75
CA ASN A 203 33.12 18.48 -7.19
C ASN A 203 33.17 17.06 -7.79
N ILE A 204 32.48 16.88 -8.92
CA ILE A 204 32.50 15.65 -9.68
C ILE A 204 33.04 15.95 -11.07
N TYR A 205 34.16 15.31 -11.40
CA TYR A 205 34.85 15.48 -12.68
C TYR A 205 34.54 14.29 -13.60
N ASP A 206 34.60 14.53 -14.91
CA ASP A 206 34.54 13.45 -15.88
C ASP A 206 35.83 12.59 -15.91
N ALA A 207 35.88 11.56 -16.75
CA ALA A 207 37.02 10.65 -16.86
C ALA A 207 38.34 11.35 -17.24
N ASP A 208 38.26 12.50 -17.89
CA ASP A 208 39.42 13.31 -18.28
C ASP A 208 39.80 14.38 -17.23
N SER A 209 39.14 14.36 -16.05
CA SER A 209 39.31 15.32 -14.94
C SER A 209 38.86 16.75 -15.29
N LEU A 210 37.88 16.88 -16.16
CA LEU A 210 37.25 18.15 -16.52
C LEU A 210 35.91 18.31 -15.82
N GLU A 211 35.52 19.53 -15.53
CA GLU A 211 34.15 19.84 -15.10
C GLU A 211 33.17 19.62 -16.25
N SER A 212 32.14 18.86 -16.00
CA SER A 212 31.10 18.53 -16.98
C SER A 212 29.75 18.44 -16.31
N ALA A 213 28.74 19.06 -16.89
CA ALA A 213 27.37 18.94 -16.42
C ALA A 213 26.82 17.49 -16.48
N ARG A 214 27.50 16.61 -17.21
CA ARG A 214 27.16 15.19 -17.32
C ARG A 214 27.92 14.34 -16.30
N ALA A 215 29.03 14.79 -15.77
CA ALA A 215 29.85 14.01 -14.85
C ALA A 215 29.09 13.45 -13.62
N PRO A 216 28.16 14.14 -12.97
CA PRO A 216 27.34 13.55 -11.90
C PRO A 216 26.48 12.37 -12.38
N TYR A 217 25.92 12.43 -13.56
CA TYR A 217 25.20 11.30 -14.15
C TYR A 217 26.15 10.12 -14.42
N ASP A 218 27.25 10.35 -15.14
CA ASP A 218 28.23 9.31 -15.48
C ASP A 218 28.86 8.67 -14.21
N PHE A 219 28.90 9.44 -13.10
CA PHE A 219 29.37 8.93 -11.81
C PHE A 219 28.34 8.07 -11.08
N PHE A 220 27.09 8.51 -10.97
CA PHE A 220 26.08 7.83 -10.15
C PHE A 220 25.25 6.79 -10.89
N GLN A 221 25.03 6.93 -12.21
CA GLN A 221 24.21 5.98 -12.97
C GLN A 221 24.76 4.53 -12.89
N PRO A 222 26.06 4.27 -13.06
CA PRO A 222 26.59 2.90 -12.91
C PRO A 222 26.38 2.31 -11.51
N ILE A 223 26.36 3.14 -10.48
CA ILE A 223 26.10 2.69 -9.10
C ILE A 223 24.61 2.33 -8.94
N VAL A 224 23.69 3.13 -9.48
CA VAL A 224 22.26 2.82 -9.54
C VAL A 224 22.02 1.51 -10.28
N ASP A 225 22.62 1.35 -11.46
CA ASP A 225 22.49 0.14 -12.28
C ASP A 225 22.97 -1.10 -11.53
N LYS A 226 24.09 -0.98 -10.81
CA LYS A 226 24.65 -2.06 -9.97
C LYS A 226 23.68 -2.44 -8.85
N ILE A 227 23.11 -1.47 -8.15
CA ILE A 227 22.14 -1.69 -7.07
C ILE A 227 20.90 -2.43 -7.63
N ARG A 228 20.39 -2.00 -8.78
CA ARG A 228 19.22 -2.61 -9.45
C ARG A 228 19.53 -4.02 -9.94
N ALA A 229 20.72 -4.24 -10.52
CA ALA A 229 21.18 -5.56 -10.95
C ALA A 229 21.26 -6.58 -9.79
N ASN A 230 21.50 -6.11 -8.55
CA ASN A 230 21.49 -6.95 -7.36
C ASN A 230 20.06 -7.27 -6.85
N GLY A 231 19.02 -6.69 -7.47
CA GLY A 231 17.61 -6.91 -7.12
C GLY A 231 17.14 -6.10 -5.90
N PHE A 232 17.72 -4.94 -5.64
CA PHE A 232 17.20 -3.99 -4.67
C PHE A 232 16.22 -3.04 -5.37
N ASP A 233 14.96 -3.03 -4.94
CA ASP A 233 13.86 -2.27 -5.57
C ASP A 233 13.48 -0.99 -4.83
N GLY A 234 14.05 -0.74 -3.65
CA GLY A 234 13.75 0.40 -2.81
C GLY A 234 14.17 1.73 -3.41
N ILE A 235 13.90 2.80 -2.66
CA ILE A 235 14.26 4.15 -3.08
C ILE A 235 15.77 4.33 -3.05
N ILE A 236 16.31 4.94 -4.10
CA ILE A 236 17.71 5.39 -4.17
C ILE A 236 17.72 6.92 -4.14
N TRP A 237 18.39 7.46 -3.14
CA TRP A 237 18.58 8.89 -2.97
C TRP A 237 19.90 9.31 -3.60
N VAL A 238 19.83 10.12 -4.63
CA VAL A 238 20.99 10.58 -5.41
C VAL A 238 21.44 11.94 -4.88
N PRO A 239 22.72 12.10 -4.51
CA PRO A 239 23.22 13.37 -4.07
C PRO A 239 23.55 14.30 -5.26
N GLY A 240 23.53 15.61 -5.00
CA GLY A 240 24.05 16.65 -5.90
C GLY A 240 25.52 16.98 -5.62
N THR A 241 26.02 18.03 -6.28
CA THR A 241 27.34 18.62 -6.03
C THR A 241 27.28 19.74 -4.99
N GLY A 242 28.42 20.36 -4.66
CA GLY A 242 28.50 21.49 -3.73
C GLY A 242 27.97 21.15 -2.34
N TRP A 243 28.48 20.08 -1.73
CA TRP A 243 28.01 19.52 -0.45
C TRP A 243 26.51 19.18 -0.45
N GLN A 244 26.04 18.56 -1.53
CA GLN A 244 24.63 18.20 -1.72
C GLN A 244 23.66 19.41 -1.73
N SER A 245 24.08 20.53 -2.30
CA SER A 245 23.26 21.75 -2.42
C SER A 245 22.87 22.09 -3.86
N ASN A 246 23.52 21.51 -4.89
CA ASN A 246 23.31 21.86 -6.29
C ASN A 246 22.95 20.65 -7.15
N TYR A 247 21.76 20.70 -7.76
CA TYR A 247 21.15 19.64 -8.58
C TYR A 247 20.88 20.08 -10.02
N THR A 248 21.42 21.21 -10.45
CA THR A 248 21.18 21.75 -11.79
C THR A 248 21.63 20.83 -12.91
N CYS A 249 22.65 19.99 -12.68
CA CYS A 249 23.15 18.99 -13.61
C CYS A 249 22.08 17.95 -13.99
N TYR A 250 21.20 17.56 -13.08
CA TYR A 250 20.16 16.57 -13.30
C TYR A 250 18.94 17.09 -14.09
N LYS A 251 18.86 18.40 -14.32
CA LYS A 251 17.84 18.95 -15.21
C LYS A 251 18.03 18.49 -16.65
N SER A 252 19.28 18.36 -17.09
CA SER A 252 19.64 17.96 -18.45
C SER A 252 20.05 16.48 -18.56
N ASN A 253 20.55 15.91 -17.45
CA ASN A 253 21.04 14.54 -17.36
C ASN A 253 20.40 13.85 -16.13
N PRO A 254 19.07 13.62 -16.13
CA PRO A 254 18.39 12.97 -15.02
C PRO A 254 18.90 11.54 -14.85
N ILE A 255 19.00 11.07 -13.61
CA ILE A 255 19.30 9.66 -13.33
C ILE A 255 18.15 8.80 -13.85
N GLU A 256 18.48 7.77 -14.61
CA GLU A 256 17.53 6.84 -15.20
C GLU A 256 17.16 5.73 -14.21
N GLY A 257 15.92 5.28 -14.28
CA GLY A 257 15.40 4.18 -13.47
C GLY A 257 14.14 4.54 -12.69
N TYR A 258 13.71 3.61 -11.84
CA TYR A 258 12.54 3.76 -10.97
C TYR A 258 12.96 3.96 -9.51
N ASN A 259 12.05 4.47 -8.70
CA ASN A 259 12.30 4.76 -7.28
C ASN A 259 13.55 5.63 -7.06
N ILE A 260 13.70 6.67 -7.86
CA ILE A 260 14.79 7.66 -7.75
C ILE A 260 14.25 8.89 -7.03
N GLY A 261 14.89 9.26 -5.93
CA GLY A 261 14.75 10.51 -5.22
C GLY A 261 16.11 11.21 -5.09
N TYR A 262 16.10 12.42 -4.53
CA TYR A 262 17.34 13.20 -4.36
C TYR A 262 17.55 13.57 -2.90
N ALA A 263 18.78 13.34 -2.40
CA ALA A 263 19.20 13.68 -1.04
C ALA A 263 19.90 15.04 -1.04
N VAL A 264 19.40 15.99 -0.26
CA VAL A 264 19.85 17.40 -0.23
C VAL A 264 20.33 17.73 1.18
N HIS A 265 21.32 18.61 1.29
CA HIS A 265 21.71 19.25 2.55
C HIS A 265 21.29 20.71 2.55
N ALA A 266 20.92 21.24 3.70
CA ALA A 266 20.51 22.62 3.85
C ALA A 266 21.01 23.19 5.20
N TYR A 267 21.82 24.21 5.12
CA TYR A 267 22.38 24.91 6.29
C TYR A 267 22.11 26.41 6.24
N VAL A 268 22.16 27.05 7.40
CA VAL A 268 22.05 28.51 7.48
C VAL A 268 23.10 29.18 6.59
N GLY A 269 22.70 30.17 5.82
CA GLY A 269 23.54 30.84 4.83
C GLY A 269 23.44 30.26 3.41
N TRP A 270 22.89 29.04 3.24
CA TRP A 270 22.69 28.45 1.93
C TRP A 270 21.40 28.95 1.26
N TYR A 271 21.31 28.80 -0.06
CA TYR A 271 20.15 29.24 -0.85
C TYR A 271 19.82 30.73 -0.66
N ASN A 272 20.87 31.58 -0.49
CA ASN A 272 20.75 33.00 -0.25
C ASN A 272 19.87 33.35 0.96
N ASN A 273 19.90 32.52 2.00
CA ASN A 273 19.16 32.71 3.23
C ASN A 273 20.05 32.47 4.45
N SER A 274 20.18 33.49 5.29
CA SER A 274 20.84 33.46 6.60
C SER A 274 19.85 33.94 7.66
N ASP A 275 20.24 33.96 8.94
CA ASP A 275 19.41 34.52 10.00
C ASP A 275 19.09 35.98 9.80
N GLU A 276 20.00 36.74 9.19
CA GLU A 276 19.85 38.20 8.98
C GLU A 276 18.85 38.52 7.86
N ASN A 277 18.89 37.74 6.77
CA ASN A 277 18.09 37.97 5.58
C ASN A 277 17.03 36.89 5.33
N ALA A 278 16.66 36.10 6.35
CA ALA A 278 15.71 35.04 6.25
C ALA A 278 14.37 35.48 5.63
N ASN A 279 14.02 34.88 4.50
CA ASN A 279 12.80 35.18 3.76
C ASN A 279 12.30 33.94 3.02
N GLY A 280 11.10 33.47 3.36
CA GLY A 280 10.53 32.24 2.81
C GLY A 280 10.33 32.28 1.30
N GLU A 281 9.91 33.42 0.72
CA GLU A 281 9.70 33.54 -0.72
C GLU A 281 11.04 33.45 -1.49
N THR A 282 12.04 34.18 -1.01
CA THR A 282 13.42 34.13 -1.56
C THR A 282 13.96 32.71 -1.45
N PHE A 283 13.79 32.05 -0.29
CA PHE A 283 14.27 30.69 -0.09
C PHE A 283 13.62 29.70 -1.07
N ILE A 284 12.29 29.74 -1.23
CA ILE A 284 11.56 28.91 -2.20
C ILE A 284 12.14 29.07 -3.61
N GLN A 285 12.39 30.33 -4.03
CA GLN A 285 12.93 30.62 -5.35
C GLN A 285 14.36 30.13 -5.54
N GLU A 286 15.27 30.41 -4.59
CA GLU A 286 16.67 30.00 -4.68
C GLU A 286 16.83 28.48 -4.53
N PHE A 287 16.08 27.86 -3.63
CA PHE A 287 16.03 26.42 -3.52
C PHE A 287 15.55 25.77 -4.83
N GLY A 288 14.46 26.24 -5.42
CA GLY A 288 13.97 25.70 -6.69
C GLY A 288 14.92 25.89 -7.88
N LYS A 289 15.77 26.93 -7.85
CA LYS A 289 16.84 27.12 -8.85
C LYS A 289 17.97 26.11 -8.67
N ALA A 290 18.41 25.91 -7.43
CA ALA A 290 19.53 25.04 -7.10
C ALA A 290 19.12 23.54 -7.13
N VAL A 291 17.88 23.24 -6.78
CA VAL A 291 17.31 21.87 -6.66
C VAL A 291 16.10 21.72 -7.59
N PRO A 292 16.24 21.89 -8.91
CA PRO A 292 15.11 21.85 -9.85
C PRO A 292 14.39 20.49 -9.86
N VAL A 293 15.04 19.42 -9.43
CA VAL A 293 14.50 18.06 -9.31
C VAL A 293 13.33 17.95 -8.32
N VAL A 294 13.15 18.92 -7.42
CA VAL A 294 12.01 18.97 -6.49
C VAL A 294 10.65 19.05 -7.19
N ASN A 295 10.64 19.49 -8.46
CA ASN A 295 9.43 19.58 -9.26
C ASN A 295 9.07 18.27 -9.97
N THR A 296 9.98 17.29 -10.02
CA THR A 296 9.83 16.03 -10.76
C THR A 296 9.97 14.78 -9.91
N ASN A 297 10.72 14.84 -8.82
CA ASN A 297 11.06 13.70 -7.97
C ASN A 297 10.87 14.07 -6.48
N PRO A 298 10.72 13.09 -5.58
CA PRO A 298 10.78 13.34 -4.15
C PRO A 298 12.18 13.77 -3.75
N VAL A 299 12.23 14.68 -2.78
CA VAL A 299 13.47 15.20 -2.19
C VAL A 299 13.46 14.88 -0.69
N ILE A 300 14.62 14.49 -0.17
CA ILE A 300 14.84 14.40 1.27
C ILE A 300 16.01 15.30 1.65
N ILE A 301 15.80 16.20 2.61
CA ILE A 301 16.88 16.94 3.24
C ILE A 301 17.51 16.00 4.27
N THR A 302 18.65 15.41 3.95
CA THR A 302 19.30 14.39 4.78
C THR A 302 20.18 14.96 5.87
N GLU A 303 20.58 16.22 5.73
CA GLU A 303 21.19 17.01 6.81
C GLU A 303 20.65 18.43 6.80
N VAL A 304 20.17 18.85 7.94
CA VAL A 304 19.79 20.23 8.23
C VAL A 304 20.05 20.53 9.69
N ASP A 305 20.66 21.65 9.93
CA ASP A 305 20.72 22.25 11.25
C ASP A 305 20.50 23.76 11.15
N TRP A 306 20.06 24.34 12.25
CA TRP A 306 19.70 25.76 12.31
C TRP A 306 20.66 26.54 13.19
N SER A 307 21.87 26.02 13.36
CA SER A 307 22.91 26.77 14.02
C SER A 307 23.12 28.09 13.29
N PRO A 308 23.14 29.22 13.98
CA PRO A 308 23.45 30.49 13.35
C PRO A 308 24.85 30.44 12.75
N GLU A 309 25.08 31.35 11.80
CA GLU A 309 26.39 31.55 11.22
C GLU A 309 27.44 31.82 12.31
N LYS A 310 28.64 31.39 12.01
CA LYS A 310 29.79 31.47 12.88
C LYS A 310 30.08 32.93 13.34
N GLU A 311 30.05 33.17 14.64
CA GLU A 311 30.54 34.38 15.23
C GLU A 311 32.07 34.29 15.48
N GLY A 312 32.85 34.85 14.58
CA GLY A 312 34.32 34.92 14.69
C GLY A 312 35.06 33.69 14.23
N GLU A 313 36.36 33.67 14.36
CA GLU A 313 37.21 32.50 14.09
C GLU A 313 37.58 31.80 15.39
N GLY A 314 37.76 30.49 15.35
CA GLY A 314 38.31 29.74 16.47
C GLY A 314 39.71 30.26 16.79
N HIS A 315 40.15 30.15 18.05
CA HIS A 315 41.44 30.60 18.51
C HIS A 315 42.06 29.57 19.46
N TYR A 316 43.37 29.71 19.68
CA TYR A 316 44.05 28.92 20.72
C TYR A 316 43.99 29.69 22.05
N ASP A 317 43.62 29.00 23.13
CA ASP A 317 43.64 29.55 24.47
C ASP A 317 45.09 29.76 25.02
N GLU A 318 45.19 30.29 26.20
CA GLU A 318 46.48 30.51 26.86
C GLU A 318 47.25 29.22 27.19
N HIS A 319 46.57 28.05 27.08
CA HIS A 319 47.15 26.74 27.31
C HIS A 319 47.46 26.02 25.98
N GLY A 320 47.25 26.64 24.83
CA GLY A 320 47.47 26.11 23.51
C GLY A 320 46.38 25.13 23.01
N ASN A 321 45.24 25.09 23.68
CA ASN A 321 44.09 24.30 23.23
C ASN A 321 43.28 25.11 22.20
N TRP A 322 42.81 24.47 21.17
CA TRP A 322 41.92 25.07 20.19
C TRP A 322 40.53 25.32 20.79
N VAL A 323 40.13 26.57 20.90
CA VAL A 323 38.77 26.96 21.23
C VAL A 323 38.05 27.28 19.91
N PRO A 324 37.07 26.44 19.54
CA PRO A 324 36.32 26.68 18.32
C PRO A 324 35.57 28.02 18.42
N ALA A 325 35.29 28.61 17.28
CA ALA A 325 34.40 29.77 17.24
C ALA A 325 33.06 29.42 17.90
N ASN A 326 32.44 30.42 18.51
CA ASN A 326 31.07 30.29 18.99
C ASN A 326 30.14 30.10 17.79
N TRP A 327 29.90 28.86 17.45
CA TRP A 327 28.76 28.53 16.65
C TRP A 327 27.54 28.88 17.48
N GLY A 328 26.59 29.58 16.91
CA GLY A 328 25.28 29.63 17.51
C GLY A 328 24.84 28.20 17.78
N THR A 329 24.38 27.99 18.97
CA THR A 329 23.88 26.67 19.36
C THR A 329 22.44 26.54 18.88
N TRP A 330 21.97 25.33 18.75
CA TRP A 330 20.55 25.01 18.54
C TRP A 330 19.61 25.77 19.48
N ALA A 331 20.12 26.25 20.62
CA ALA A 331 19.38 26.97 21.65
C ALA A 331 19.27 28.48 21.41
N THR A 332 19.82 29.02 20.33
CA THR A 332 19.78 30.47 20.07
C THR A 332 18.50 30.86 19.35
N GLY A 333 17.92 32.00 19.74
CA GLY A 333 16.68 32.50 19.16
C GLY A 333 16.81 32.98 17.71
N SER A 334 18.04 33.31 17.25
CA SER A 334 18.30 33.79 15.89
C SER A 334 17.96 32.74 14.81
N THR A 335 18.05 31.44 15.13
CA THR A 335 17.76 30.39 14.18
C THR A 335 16.28 30.30 13.79
N SER A 336 15.38 30.80 14.61
CA SER A 336 13.93 30.72 14.33
C SER A 336 13.52 31.44 13.06
N LYS A 337 14.20 32.53 12.69
CA LYS A 337 13.92 33.26 11.45
C LYS A 337 14.24 32.43 10.23
N TRP A 338 15.43 31.85 10.20
CA TRP A 338 15.85 30.97 9.14
C TRP A 338 14.97 29.72 9.13
N GLY A 339 14.70 29.12 10.29
CA GLY A 339 13.85 27.94 10.43
C GLY A 339 12.44 28.16 9.87
N ASN A 340 11.81 29.31 10.12
CA ASN A 340 10.51 29.63 9.55
C ASN A 340 10.56 29.81 8.03
N ALA A 341 11.62 30.42 7.49
CA ALA A 341 11.82 30.54 6.05
C ALA A 341 12.09 29.17 5.40
N TYR A 342 12.84 28.29 6.08
CA TYR A 342 13.06 26.92 5.67
C TYR A 342 11.74 26.11 5.66
N LYS A 343 10.93 26.22 6.71
CA LYS A 343 9.61 25.57 6.76
C LYS A 343 8.71 25.99 5.61
N ALA A 344 8.79 27.26 5.17
CA ALA A 344 8.03 27.71 4.01
C ALA A 344 8.43 26.96 2.72
N VAL A 345 9.67 26.50 2.57
CA VAL A 345 10.12 25.66 1.46
C VAL A 345 9.44 24.28 1.54
N LEU A 346 9.45 23.66 2.73
CA LEU A 346 8.80 22.34 2.94
C LEU A 346 7.30 22.41 2.62
N ASP A 347 6.63 23.43 3.13
CA ASP A 347 5.18 23.63 2.94
C ASP A 347 4.83 23.91 1.48
N HIS A 348 5.65 24.72 0.79
CA HIS A 348 5.42 25.08 -0.62
C HIS A 348 5.50 23.87 -1.56
N TYR A 349 6.56 23.10 -1.46
CA TYR A 349 6.76 21.94 -2.34
C TYR A 349 5.94 20.72 -1.90
N GLY A 350 5.80 20.55 -0.59
CA GLY A 350 4.99 19.49 0.03
C GLY A 350 5.46 18.05 -0.23
N ASN A 351 6.53 17.85 -1.00
CA ASN A 351 7.18 16.56 -1.28
C ASN A 351 8.61 16.52 -0.73
N VAL A 352 8.96 17.43 0.15
CA VAL A 352 10.29 17.52 0.77
C VAL A 352 10.24 16.85 2.13
N SER A 353 10.94 15.76 2.26
CA SER A 353 11.19 15.03 3.51
C SER A 353 12.43 15.59 4.20
N MET A 354 12.67 15.27 5.49
CA MET A 354 13.86 15.74 6.20
C MET A 354 14.34 14.82 7.32
N THR A 355 15.65 14.84 7.58
CA THR A 355 16.27 14.35 8.82
C THR A 355 17.16 15.44 9.38
N LEU A 356 17.06 15.69 10.69
CA LEU A 356 18.01 16.56 11.39
C LEU A 356 19.40 15.92 11.43
N SER A 357 20.46 16.74 11.46
CA SER A 357 21.86 16.31 11.43
C SER A 357 22.30 15.51 12.67
N GLY A 358 21.46 15.35 13.66
CA GLY A 358 21.72 14.55 14.84
C GLY A 358 20.51 14.43 15.76
N THR A 359 20.48 13.38 16.56
CA THR A 359 19.42 13.15 17.56
C THR A 359 19.35 14.29 18.58
N ALA A 360 20.50 14.81 19.00
CA ALA A 360 20.60 15.93 19.94
C ALA A 360 20.00 17.25 19.40
N CYS A 361 19.69 17.29 18.10
CA CYS A 361 18.97 18.40 17.48
C CYS A 361 17.46 18.31 17.64
N TYR A 362 16.95 17.16 18.07
CA TYR A 362 15.53 16.87 18.21
C TYR A 362 15.09 16.72 19.66
N ILE A 363 15.73 15.83 20.42
CA ILE A 363 15.42 15.55 21.82
C ILE A 363 16.67 15.54 22.70
N ASP A 364 16.47 15.76 24.00
CA ASP A 364 17.48 15.50 25.03
C ASP A 364 17.52 14.00 25.33
N ILE A 365 18.37 13.27 24.60
CA ILE A 365 18.51 11.82 24.76
C ILE A 365 19.09 11.43 26.12
N ASP A 366 19.92 12.27 26.75
CA ASP A 366 20.50 11.99 28.08
C ASP A 366 19.43 12.02 29.16
N LYS A 367 18.48 12.94 29.06
CA LYS A 367 17.30 12.98 29.94
C LYS A 367 16.46 11.70 29.79
N TYR A 368 16.19 11.30 28.55
CA TYR A 368 15.43 10.05 28.30
C TYR A 368 16.14 8.82 28.88
N LEU A 369 17.45 8.71 28.68
CA LEU A 369 18.23 7.58 29.21
C LEU A 369 18.29 7.56 30.73
N ALA A 370 18.16 8.74 31.38
CA ALA A 370 18.21 8.88 32.83
C ALA A 370 16.87 8.55 33.51
N ASP A 371 15.75 9.00 32.96
CA ASP A 371 14.45 8.94 33.66
C ASP A 371 13.26 8.53 32.76
N GLY A 372 13.49 8.26 31.47
CA GLY A 372 12.43 7.89 30.49
C GLY A 372 11.60 9.07 29.98
N THR A 373 11.99 10.31 30.30
CA THR A 373 11.26 11.50 29.85
C THR A 373 11.73 11.93 28.48
N VAL A 374 10.82 12.01 27.51
CA VAL A 374 11.08 12.64 26.21
C VAL A 374 10.89 14.14 26.34
N ALA A 375 11.95 14.89 26.12
CA ALA A 375 11.94 16.35 26.11
C ALA A 375 12.53 16.87 24.78
N PRO A 376 11.95 17.91 24.16
CA PRO A 376 12.57 18.56 23.01
C PRO A 376 13.97 19.05 23.36
N ALA A 377 14.90 18.99 22.44
CA ALA A 377 16.19 19.63 22.61
C ALA A 377 15.98 21.12 22.92
N PHE A 378 16.68 21.59 23.97
CA PHE A 378 16.57 22.97 24.43
C PHE A 378 15.16 23.35 24.91
N GLU A 379 14.52 22.46 25.66
CA GLU A 379 13.24 22.72 26.32
C GLU A 379 13.28 24.06 27.09
N GLY A 380 12.23 24.87 26.94
CA GLY A 380 12.16 26.20 27.54
C GLY A 380 12.65 27.33 26.63
N ASN A 381 13.30 27.02 25.49
CA ASN A 381 13.55 28.00 24.45
C ASN A 381 12.65 27.74 23.23
N PRO A 382 11.52 28.49 23.07
CA PRO A 382 10.56 28.23 22.00
C PRO A 382 11.10 28.53 20.59
N GLU A 383 12.21 29.25 20.50
CA GLU A 383 12.85 29.62 19.23
C GLU A 383 14.00 28.69 18.85
N ALA A 384 14.33 27.72 19.73
CA ALA A 384 15.37 26.74 19.42
C ALA A 384 14.91 25.77 18.33
N CYS A 385 15.84 25.37 17.48
CA CYS A 385 15.62 24.43 16.37
C CYS A 385 14.98 23.13 16.83
N GLY A 386 15.50 22.52 17.89
CA GLY A 386 14.96 21.27 18.42
C GLY A 386 13.50 21.39 18.87
N LYS A 387 13.15 22.46 19.56
CA LYS A 387 11.77 22.69 20.00
C LYS A 387 10.83 22.93 18.81
N ALA A 388 11.22 23.75 17.85
CA ALA A 388 10.42 24.01 16.66
C ALA A 388 10.21 22.73 15.83
N THR A 389 11.24 21.94 15.63
CA THR A 389 11.15 20.69 14.87
C THR A 389 10.31 19.65 15.60
N PHE A 390 10.40 19.56 16.90
CA PHE A 390 9.56 18.68 17.71
C PHE A 390 8.07 19.01 17.53
N ASP A 391 7.71 20.29 17.56
CA ASP A 391 6.33 20.73 17.31
C ASP A 391 5.89 20.47 15.85
N TRP A 392 6.78 20.69 14.87
CA TRP A 392 6.46 20.43 13.46
C TRP A 392 6.22 18.96 13.19
N TYR A 393 7.02 18.05 13.76
CA TYR A 393 6.81 16.61 13.58
C TYR A 393 5.48 16.17 14.19
N ALA A 394 5.10 16.74 15.32
CA ALA A 394 3.77 16.52 15.90
C ALA A 394 2.65 17.05 15.00
N ASP A 395 2.85 18.20 14.34
CA ASP A 395 1.86 18.77 13.43
C ASP A 395 1.77 17.96 12.12
N TYR A 396 2.87 17.48 11.58
CA TYR A 396 2.86 16.55 10.43
C TYR A 396 2.11 15.25 10.76
N ALA A 397 2.36 14.67 11.92
CA ALA A 397 1.64 13.49 12.36
C ALA A 397 0.13 13.74 12.51
N LYS A 398 -0.28 14.91 13.02
CA LYS A 398 -1.72 15.27 13.11
C LYS A 398 -2.36 15.39 11.73
N VAL A 399 -1.64 15.94 10.75
CA VAL A 399 -2.12 16.01 9.36
C VAL A 399 -2.22 14.61 8.78
N ASP A 400 -1.25 13.74 9.03
CA ASP A 400 -1.28 12.34 8.58
C ASP A 400 -2.41 11.56 9.26
N PHE A 401 -2.71 11.78 10.55
CA PHE A 401 -3.88 11.22 11.24
C PHE A 401 -5.21 11.88 10.83
N ALA A 402 -5.20 13.12 10.38
CA ALA A 402 -6.39 13.82 9.88
C ALA A 402 -6.64 13.58 8.38
N ARG A 403 -5.70 12.99 7.66
CA ARG A 403 -5.99 12.44 6.33
C ARG A 403 -7.11 11.44 6.52
N PRO A 404 -8.15 11.48 5.68
CA PRO A 404 -9.05 10.35 5.62
C PRO A 404 -8.13 9.15 5.45
N ASP A 405 -8.20 8.24 6.38
CA ASP A 405 -7.53 6.98 6.27
C ASP A 405 -8.12 6.28 5.04
N PHE A 406 -7.47 6.44 3.89
CA PHE A 406 -7.89 5.76 2.67
C PHE A 406 -7.64 4.25 2.78
N THR A 407 -6.95 3.79 3.83
CA THR A 407 -6.95 2.38 4.23
C THR A 407 -8.29 1.99 4.87
N ASN A 408 -9.05 2.96 5.39
CA ASN A 408 -10.40 2.80 5.92
C ASN A 408 -11.48 3.38 4.99
N VAL A 409 -11.26 3.45 3.71
CA VAL A 409 -12.32 3.69 2.72
C VAL A 409 -13.18 2.44 2.48
N SER A 410 -13.08 1.43 3.28
CA SER A 410 -14.25 0.66 3.62
C SER A 410 -15.14 1.49 4.53
N THR A 411 -15.63 2.56 3.98
CA THR A 411 -16.66 3.41 4.58
C THR A 411 -18.01 2.71 4.67
N ASN A 412 -18.07 1.42 4.37
CA ASN A 412 -19.23 0.59 4.56
C ASN A 412 -19.46 0.14 6.01
N GLN A 413 -18.65 0.62 6.96
CA GLN A 413 -18.81 0.32 8.39
C GLN A 413 -18.97 1.58 9.23
N THR A 414 -19.66 1.45 10.38
CA THR A 414 -19.68 2.51 11.40
C THR A 414 -18.39 2.51 12.20
N THR A 415 -18.02 3.65 12.77
CA THR A 415 -16.79 3.82 13.56
C THR A 415 -16.65 2.87 14.75
N ASP A 416 -17.75 2.27 15.24
CA ASP A 416 -17.75 1.25 16.29
C ASP A 416 -17.61 -0.19 15.73
N GLY A 417 -17.52 -0.34 14.40
CA GLY A 417 -17.38 -1.62 13.71
C GLY A 417 -18.60 -2.57 13.81
N LYS A 418 -19.71 -2.13 14.44
CA LYS A 418 -20.89 -2.99 14.69
C LYS A 418 -21.91 -2.99 13.57
N LYS A 419 -21.89 -1.96 12.74
CA LYS A 419 -22.80 -1.81 11.61
C LYS A 419 -22.02 -1.67 10.33
N PHE A 420 -22.65 -2.04 9.23
CA PHE A 420 -22.16 -1.75 7.89
C PHE A 420 -23.14 -0.82 7.17
N ILE A 421 -22.67 -0.22 6.09
CA ILE A 421 -23.41 0.74 5.25
C ILE A 421 -23.44 0.17 3.82
N ASN A 422 -24.62 0.11 3.23
CA ASN A 422 -24.79 -0.30 1.84
C ASN A 422 -24.46 0.85 0.85
N PRO A 423 -23.93 0.53 -0.33
CA PRO A 423 -23.52 -0.80 -0.81
C PRO A 423 -22.26 -1.31 -0.07
N VAL A 424 -22.14 -2.63 0.12
CA VAL A 424 -20.98 -3.24 0.78
C VAL A 424 -19.72 -3.18 -0.07
N LEU A 425 -19.86 -3.01 -1.38
CA LEU A 425 -18.79 -2.77 -2.34
C LEU A 425 -19.14 -1.54 -3.18
N ALA A 426 -18.25 -0.56 -3.22
CA ALA A 426 -18.39 0.67 -4.00
C ALA A 426 -17.85 0.53 -5.43
N SER A 427 -18.07 -0.61 -6.07
CA SER A 427 -17.62 -0.92 -7.42
C SER A 427 -18.66 -1.78 -8.15
N ASP A 428 -18.60 -1.77 -9.49
CA ASP A 428 -19.52 -2.51 -10.35
C ASP A 428 -19.29 -4.01 -10.25
N PHE A 429 -20.13 -4.70 -9.51
CA PHE A 429 -20.21 -6.16 -9.39
C PHE A 429 -21.65 -6.61 -9.62
N PRO A 430 -22.09 -6.61 -10.89
CA PRO A 430 -23.48 -6.89 -11.24
C PRO A 430 -23.88 -8.34 -11.02
N ASP A 431 -25.17 -8.56 -10.84
CA ASP A 431 -25.80 -9.88 -10.77
C ASP A 431 -25.11 -10.81 -9.76
N PRO A 432 -24.92 -10.39 -8.49
CA PRO A 432 -24.12 -11.16 -7.54
C PRO A 432 -24.82 -12.48 -7.18
N ASP A 433 -24.11 -13.61 -7.32
CA ASP A 433 -24.51 -14.88 -6.71
C ASP A 433 -23.51 -15.30 -5.64
N VAL A 434 -24.02 -15.76 -4.49
CA VAL A 434 -23.23 -16.05 -3.30
C VAL A 434 -23.43 -17.48 -2.84
N ALA A 435 -22.33 -18.20 -2.64
CA ALA A 435 -22.33 -19.53 -2.03
C ALA A 435 -21.43 -19.55 -0.79
N ARG A 436 -21.77 -20.37 0.21
CA ARG A 436 -20.92 -20.63 1.38
C ARG A 436 -20.31 -22.03 1.31
N LEU A 437 -18.99 -22.09 1.44
CA LEU A 437 -18.22 -23.34 1.56
C LEU A 437 -17.42 -23.31 2.87
N GLY A 438 -17.82 -24.10 3.85
CA GLY A 438 -17.26 -24.01 5.21
C GLY A 438 -17.62 -22.69 5.87
N ASP A 439 -16.60 -21.96 6.33
CA ASP A 439 -16.75 -20.64 6.97
C ASP A 439 -16.54 -19.46 5.99
N THR A 440 -16.32 -19.76 4.71
CA THR A 440 -16.02 -18.76 3.68
C THR A 440 -17.20 -18.59 2.73
N TYR A 441 -17.54 -17.34 2.45
CA TYR A 441 -18.51 -16.95 1.42
C TYR A 441 -17.77 -16.59 0.14
N TYR A 442 -18.31 -17.01 -0.98
CA TYR A 442 -17.80 -16.71 -2.31
C TYR A 442 -18.89 -16.03 -3.10
N MET A 443 -18.54 -14.96 -3.81
CA MET A 443 -19.45 -14.21 -4.66
C MET A 443 -18.89 -14.14 -6.07
N VAL A 444 -19.68 -14.53 -7.06
CA VAL A 444 -19.39 -14.30 -8.49
C VAL A 444 -20.18 -13.10 -9.00
N SER A 445 -19.65 -12.43 -9.99
CA SER A 445 -20.30 -11.29 -10.66
C SER A 445 -20.19 -11.40 -12.18
N THR A 446 -21.14 -10.80 -12.88
CA THR A 446 -21.10 -10.55 -14.33
C THR A 446 -19.84 -9.75 -14.70
N THR A 447 -19.13 -10.16 -15.75
CA THR A 447 -17.94 -9.45 -16.24
C THR A 447 -18.05 -9.04 -17.71
N MET A 448 -19.11 -9.42 -18.37
CA MET A 448 -19.40 -9.09 -19.77
C MET A 448 -18.23 -9.44 -20.71
N HIS A 449 -17.69 -8.43 -21.40
CA HIS A 449 -16.58 -8.53 -22.36
C HIS A 449 -15.21 -8.33 -21.71
N LEU A 450 -15.16 -8.11 -20.38
CA LEU A 450 -13.93 -7.87 -19.65
C LEU A 450 -13.26 -9.20 -19.27
N PHE A 451 -11.96 -9.32 -19.51
CA PHE A 451 -11.17 -10.53 -19.22
C PHE A 451 -9.86 -10.19 -18.48
N PRO A 452 -9.38 -11.10 -17.57
CA PRO A 452 -10.00 -12.36 -17.15
C PRO A 452 -11.38 -12.13 -16.54
N GLY A 453 -12.32 -13.04 -16.82
CA GLY A 453 -13.72 -12.92 -16.41
C GLY A 453 -14.11 -13.90 -15.29
N ALA A 454 -15.40 -13.88 -14.95
CA ALA A 454 -15.96 -14.64 -13.84
C ALA A 454 -15.27 -14.28 -12.52
N THR A 455 -15.13 -13.01 -12.23
CA THR A 455 -14.49 -12.53 -10.99
C THR A 455 -15.20 -13.08 -9.78
N ILE A 456 -14.45 -13.81 -8.94
CA ILE A 456 -14.90 -14.35 -7.67
C ILE A 456 -14.24 -13.59 -6.54
N LEU A 457 -15.07 -13.06 -5.65
CA LEU A 457 -14.65 -12.48 -4.37
C LEU A 457 -14.91 -13.50 -3.26
N LYS A 458 -14.12 -13.45 -2.18
CA LYS A 458 -14.37 -14.19 -0.95
C LYS A 458 -14.54 -13.27 0.24
N SER A 459 -15.32 -13.72 1.22
CA SER A 459 -15.57 -13.01 2.47
C SER A 459 -15.75 -14.00 3.61
N TYR A 460 -15.48 -13.56 4.82
CA TYR A 460 -15.74 -14.35 6.03
C TYR A 460 -16.92 -13.79 6.85
N ASP A 461 -17.44 -12.61 6.46
CA ASP A 461 -18.50 -11.91 7.20
C ASP A 461 -19.61 -11.30 6.32
N LEU A 462 -19.57 -11.51 5.00
CA LEU A 462 -20.47 -10.95 3.98
C LEU A 462 -20.34 -9.43 3.78
N VAL A 463 -19.53 -8.75 4.57
CA VAL A 463 -19.36 -7.30 4.53
C VAL A 463 -18.00 -6.92 3.91
N ASN A 464 -16.95 -7.64 4.33
CA ASN A 464 -15.59 -7.41 3.90
C ASN A 464 -15.19 -8.44 2.85
N TRP A 465 -14.81 -7.98 1.65
CA TRP A 465 -14.54 -8.83 0.50
C TRP A 465 -13.10 -8.66 0.00
N GLU A 466 -12.51 -9.75 -0.48
CA GLU A 466 -11.22 -9.75 -1.16
C GLU A 466 -11.29 -10.56 -2.45
N TYR A 467 -10.44 -10.25 -3.42
CA TYR A 467 -10.36 -11.06 -4.66
C TYR A 467 -9.92 -12.48 -4.33
N CYS A 468 -10.54 -13.44 -4.99
CA CYS A 468 -10.25 -14.86 -4.81
C CYS A 468 -9.76 -15.51 -6.10
N ALA A 469 -10.50 -15.36 -7.20
CA ALA A 469 -10.17 -15.96 -8.48
C ALA A 469 -10.81 -15.23 -9.67
N GLN A 470 -10.23 -15.44 -10.85
CA GLN A 470 -10.80 -15.08 -12.16
C GLN A 470 -10.61 -16.28 -13.11
N PRO A 471 -11.42 -17.33 -12.97
CA PRO A 471 -11.18 -18.60 -13.64
C PRO A 471 -11.44 -18.62 -15.14
N LEU A 472 -11.88 -17.51 -15.72
CA LEU A 472 -12.18 -17.39 -17.13
C LEU A 472 -11.17 -16.44 -17.81
N GLU A 473 -10.02 -16.97 -18.21
CA GLU A 473 -9.01 -16.18 -18.96
C GLU A 473 -9.59 -15.54 -20.22
N GLN A 474 -10.39 -16.29 -20.97
CA GLN A 474 -11.12 -15.84 -22.14
C GLN A 474 -12.36 -16.70 -22.37
N LEU A 475 -13.41 -16.12 -22.91
CA LEU A 475 -14.63 -16.86 -23.22
C LEU A 475 -14.58 -17.48 -24.62
N SER A 476 -13.99 -16.80 -25.59
CA SER A 476 -13.94 -17.22 -26.98
C SER A 476 -12.77 -16.55 -27.69
N THR A 477 -12.20 -17.25 -28.69
CA THR A 477 -11.17 -16.74 -29.60
C THR A 477 -11.75 -16.11 -30.88
N ALA A 478 -13.08 -15.98 -30.99
CA ALA A 478 -13.71 -15.34 -32.13
C ALA A 478 -13.29 -13.88 -32.27
N ASP A 479 -13.21 -13.35 -33.50
CA ASP A 479 -12.74 -12.01 -33.83
C ASP A 479 -13.34 -10.90 -32.92
N LYS A 480 -14.65 -10.99 -32.62
CA LYS A 480 -15.36 -9.99 -31.83
C LYS A 480 -14.88 -9.93 -30.38
N TYR A 481 -14.39 -11.05 -29.82
CA TYR A 481 -13.81 -11.10 -28.47
C TYR A 481 -12.36 -10.62 -28.43
N SER A 482 -11.74 -10.40 -29.60
CA SER A 482 -10.37 -9.93 -29.73
C SER A 482 -10.25 -8.59 -30.49
N LEU A 483 -11.38 -7.93 -30.72
CA LEU A 483 -11.46 -6.64 -31.41
C LEU A 483 -10.78 -6.68 -32.80
N ILE A 484 -10.99 -7.75 -33.58
CA ILE A 484 -10.39 -7.94 -34.89
C ILE A 484 -11.39 -7.57 -35.97
N GLY A 485 -10.92 -6.81 -36.98
CA GLY A 485 -11.69 -6.46 -38.17
C GLY A 485 -12.89 -5.54 -37.90
N GLY A 486 -12.81 -4.67 -36.89
CA GLY A 486 -13.88 -3.76 -36.51
C GLY A 486 -15.09 -4.45 -35.86
N LYS A 487 -14.91 -5.68 -35.36
CA LYS A 487 -15.93 -6.40 -34.61
C LYS A 487 -15.66 -6.26 -33.11
N ASP A 488 -16.72 -6.18 -32.32
CA ASP A 488 -16.62 -6.14 -30.86
C ASP A 488 -17.72 -7.00 -30.20
N SER A 489 -17.56 -7.26 -28.92
CA SER A 489 -18.53 -7.90 -28.05
C SER A 489 -18.90 -7.02 -26.85
N TYR A 490 -18.81 -5.72 -27.00
CA TYR A 490 -19.12 -4.76 -25.94
C TYR A 490 -20.49 -5.02 -25.31
N ALA A 491 -20.55 -5.03 -23.98
CA ALA A 491 -21.70 -5.38 -23.15
C ALA A 491 -22.26 -6.82 -23.39
N GLN A 492 -21.57 -7.66 -24.14
CA GLN A 492 -21.84 -9.08 -24.32
C GLN A 492 -20.77 -9.91 -23.58
N GLY A 493 -20.71 -11.20 -23.82
CA GLY A 493 -19.72 -12.07 -23.19
C GLY A 493 -20.32 -12.85 -22.02
N MET A 494 -19.71 -12.77 -20.84
CA MET A 494 -20.21 -13.49 -19.65
C MET A 494 -21.21 -12.64 -18.89
N TRP A 495 -22.48 -13.04 -18.95
CA TRP A 495 -23.57 -12.44 -18.17
C TRP A 495 -23.76 -13.18 -16.83
N ALA A 496 -24.89 -12.97 -16.15
CA ALA A 496 -25.20 -13.55 -14.86
C ALA A 496 -24.82 -15.03 -14.78
N ALA A 497 -24.20 -15.42 -13.69
CA ALA A 497 -23.75 -16.77 -13.42
C ALA A 497 -24.45 -17.35 -12.18
N ALA A 498 -24.41 -18.69 -12.02
CA ALA A 498 -24.83 -19.34 -10.79
C ALA A 498 -23.64 -19.97 -10.07
N LEU A 499 -23.52 -19.70 -8.77
CA LEU A 499 -22.48 -20.24 -7.91
C LEU A 499 -23.10 -21.10 -6.79
N THR A 500 -22.65 -22.33 -6.64
CA THR A 500 -23.20 -23.27 -5.64
C THR A 500 -22.09 -24.09 -5.01
N ALA A 501 -22.18 -24.31 -3.70
CA ALA A 501 -21.33 -25.26 -2.99
C ALA A 501 -22.02 -26.61 -2.88
N HIS A 502 -21.34 -27.69 -3.29
CA HIS A 502 -21.84 -29.05 -3.19
C HIS A 502 -20.70 -30.03 -2.93
N GLU A 503 -20.86 -30.91 -1.94
CA GLU A 503 -19.88 -31.97 -1.57
C GLU A 503 -18.44 -31.47 -1.46
N GLY A 504 -18.25 -30.33 -0.79
CA GLY A 504 -16.91 -29.75 -0.54
C GLY A 504 -16.27 -29.04 -1.74
N LYS A 505 -17.01 -28.80 -2.80
CA LYS A 505 -16.59 -28.10 -4.01
C LYS A 505 -17.46 -26.89 -4.31
N LEU A 506 -16.89 -25.93 -5.01
CA LEU A 506 -17.65 -24.88 -5.69
C LEU A 506 -17.93 -25.28 -7.13
N TYR A 507 -19.13 -24.98 -7.57
CA TYR A 507 -19.60 -25.13 -8.95
C TYR A 507 -20.09 -23.77 -9.45
N LEU A 508 -19.59 -23.38 -10.62
CA LEU A 508 -19.90 -22.10 -11.27
C LEU A 508 -20.45 -22.39 -12.67
N LEU A 509 -21.74 -22.11 -12.86
CA LEU A 509 -22.40 -22.18 -14.16
C LEU A 509 -22.37 -20.80 -14.82
N ILE A 510 -21.68 -20.67 -15.93
CA ILE A 510 -21.62 -19.44 -16.73
C ILE A 510 -22.37 -19.56 -18.04
N ASN A 511 -22.97 -18.47 -18.46
CA ASN A 511 -23.64 -18.32 -19.74
C ASN A 511 -22.91 -17.28 -20.60
N GLY A 512 -22.24 -17.73 -21.65
CA GLY A 512 -21.57 -16.86 -22.60
C GLY A 512 -22.46 -16.52 -23.78
N ASN A 513 -22.69 -15.23 -24.05
CA ASN A 513 -23.42 -14.82 -25.25
C ASN A 513 -22.71 -15.35 -26.49
N ASP A 514 -23.40 -16.11 -27.33
CA ASP A 514 -22.89 -16.73 -28.56
C ASP A 514 -21.69 -17.69 -28.37
N ALA A 515 -21.24 -17.91 -27.13
CA ALA A 515 -20.12 -18.80 -26.82
C ALA A 515 -20.58 -20.13 -26.19
N GLY A 516 -21.79 -20.17 -25.65
CA GLY A 516 -22.39 -21.36 -25.03
C GLY A 516 -22.37 -21.32 -23.51
N GLY A 517 -22.85 -22.42 -22.88
CA GLY A 517 -22.81 -22.60 -21.43
C GLY A 517 -21.59 -23.42 -21.02
N TYR A 518 -21.08 -23.15 -19.84
CA TYR A 518 -19.96 -23.86 -19.22
C TYR A 518 -20.21 -24.08 -17.73
N MET A 519 -19.80 -25.24 -17.25
CA MET A 519 -19.69 -25.51 -15.81
C MET A 519 -18.22 -25.53 -15.42
N LEU A 520 -17.86 -24.68 -14.47
CA LEU A 520 -16.56 -24.74 -13.82
C LEU A 520 -16.69 -25.32 -12.42
N SER A 521 -15.68 -26.04 -11.95
CA SER A 521 -15.68 -26.58 -10.59
C SER A 521 -14.29 -26.67 -9.99
N THR A 522 -14.22 -26.54 -8.67
CA THR A 522 -12.97 -26.64 -7.93
C THR A 522 -13.22 -27.07 -6.48
N ASP A 523 -12.23 -27.73 -5.87
CA ASP A 523 -12.17 -27.99 -4.43
C ASP A 523 -11.16 -27.01 -3.73
N ASP A 524 -10.44 -26.21 -4.53
CA ASP A 524 -9.58 -25.12 -4.08
C ASP A 524 -9.94 -23.82 -4.83
N PRO A 525 -10.77 -22.96 -4.23
CA PRO A 525 -11.27 -21.76 -4.92
C PRO A 525 -10.19 -20.77 -5.35
N GLU A 526 -9.01 -20.76 -4.69
CA GLU A 526 -7.85 -19.93 -5.08
C GLU A 526 -6.91 -20.64 -6.06
N GLY A 527 -7.14 -21.91 -6.32
CA GLY A 527 -6.37 -22.76 -7.22
C GLY A 527 -6.98 -22.89 -8.62
N ALA A 528 -6.75 -24.06 -9.23
CA ALA A 528 -7.22 -24.33 -10.58
C ALA A 528 -8.70 -24.72 -10.63
N TRP A 529 -9.40 -24.19 -11.62
CA TRP A 529 -10.77 -24.52 -11.93
C TRP A 529 -10.86 -25.44 -13.15
N GLN A 530 -11.63 -26.52 -13.05
CA GLN A 530 -11.92 -27.43 -14.15
C GLN A 530 -13.11 -26.90 -14.91
N MET A 531 -13.04 -26.78 -16.24
CA MET A 531 -14.09 -26.25 -17.09
C MET A 531 -14.63 -27.32 -18.03
N GLN A 532 -15.96 -27.50 -18.05
CA GLN A 532 -16.68 -28.38 -18.96
C GLN A 532 -17.68 -27.56 -19.77
N LYS A 533 -17.62 -27.68 -21.10
CA LYS A 533 -18.65 -27.12 -21.99
C LYS A 533 -19.93 -27.91 -21.89
N LEU A 534 -21.06 -27.20 -21.76
CA LEU A 534 -22.39 -27.76 -21.70
C LEU A 534 -23.04 -27.90 -23.08
N GLU A 535 -24.08 -28.68 -23.20
CA GLU A 535 -24.81 -28.89 -24.45
C GLU A 535 -25.64 -27.69 -24.87
N ARG A 536 -25.96 -26.78 -23.94
CA ARG A 536 -26.75 -25.54 -24.16
C ARG A 536 -26.37 -24.44 -23.18
N SER A 537 -26.78 -23.22 -23.51
CA SER A 537 -26.74 -22.06 -22.64
C SER A 537 -27.95 -22.01 -21.72
N TYR A 538 -27.82 -21.36 -20.57
CA TYR A 538 -28.87 -21.14 -19.60
C TYR A 538 -28.87 -19.65 -19.23
N TYR A 539 -29.92 -18.93 -19.61
CA TYR A 539 -30.02 -17.49 -19.38
C TYR A 539 -30.37 -17.22 -17.90
N ASP A 540 -29.59 -16.38 -17.23
CA ASP A 540 -29.72 -16.01 -15.83
C ASP A 540 -29.98 -17.22 -14.91
N PRO A 541 -29.01 -18.16 -14.83
CA PRO A 541 -29.23 -19.46 -14.24
C PRO A 541 -29.22 -19.42 -12.70
N GLY A 542 -29.99 -20.35 -12.11
CA GLY A 542 -29.82 -20.78 -10.71
C GLY A 542 -29.54 -22.29 -10.68
N LEU A 543 -28.64 -22.72 -9.82
CA LEU A 543 -28.07 -24.08 -9.80
C LEU A 543 -28.38 -24.82 -8.49
N LEU A 544 -28.91 -26.05 -8.59
CA LEU A 544 -29.19 -26.92 -7.44
C LEU A 544 -28.76 -28.35 -7.71
N PHE A 545 -28.00 -28.92 -6.79
CA PHE A 545 -27.66 -30.35 -6.78
C PHE A 545 -28.59 -31.12 -5.83
N GLU A 546 -29.16 -32.24 -6.31
CA GLU A 546 -29.99 -33.11 -5.50
C GLU A 546 -29.77 -34.57 -5.91
N GLY A 547 -29.02 -35.31 -5.10
CA GLY A 547 -28.61 -36.68 -5.41
C GLY A 547 -27.82 -36.75 -6.72
N ASP A 548 -28.21 -37.65 -7.64
CA ASP A 548 -27.58 -37.82 -8.97
C ASP A 548 -28.11 -36.83 -10.03
N LYS A 549 -28.87 -35.81 -9.62
CA LYS A 549 -29.46 -34.84 -10.53
C LYS A 549 -28.92 -33.45 -10.28
N VAL A 550 -28.83 -32.69 -11.35
CA VAL A 550 -28.51 -31.25 -11.32
C VAL A 550 -29.67 -30.52 -11.95
N TYR A 551 -30.19 -29.53 -11.24
CA TYR A 551 -31.28 -28.69 -11.72
C TYR A 551 -30.77 -27.29 -12.00
N VAL A 552 -31.23 -26.73 -13.13
CA VAL A 552 -30.95 -25.36 -13.53
C VAL A 552 -32.26 -24.63 -13.75
N ALA A 553 -32.54 -23.63 -12.92
CA ALA A 553 -33.61 -22.67 -13.22
C ALA A 553 -33.08 -21.62 -14.17
N CYS A 554 -33.81 -21.29 -15.25
CA CYS A 554 -33.32 -20.28 -16.20
C CYS A 554 -34.47 -19.70 -17.04
N GLY A 555 -34.23 -18.53 -17.63
CA GLY A 555 -35.13 -17.89 -18.58
C GLY A 555 -35.52 -16.46 -18.23
N ILE A 556 -36.24 -15.83 -19.13
CA ILE A 556 -36.82 -14.49 -18.94
C ILE A 556 -38.32 -14.52 -19.31
N GLY A 557 -39.15 -13.99 -18.45
CA GLY A 557 -40.62 -13.96 -18.63
C GLY A 557 -41.29 -15.32 -18.46
N ASN A 558 -40.61 -16.39 -18.85
CA ASN A 558 -40.94 -17.78 -18.52
C ASN A 558 -39.71 -18.42 -17.89
N ILE A 559 -39.88 -19.09 -16.77
CA ILE A 559 -38.79 -19.78 -16.09
C ILE A 559 -38.91 -21.30 -16.27
N ASP A 560 -37.87 -21.87 -16.78
CA ASP A 560 -37.73 -23.31 -16.97
C ASP A 560 -36.89 -23.94 -15.86
N ILE A 561 -37.28 -25.13 -15.40
CA ILE A 561 -36.38 -26.03 -14.66
C ILE A 561 -35.83 -27.05 -15.64
N CYS A 562 -34.54 -26.97 -15.87
CA CYS A 562 -33.77 -27.92 -16.68
C CYS A 562 -33.18 -29.01 -15.78
N GLU A 563 -33.40 -30.27 -16.05
CA GLU A 563 -32.80 -31.41 -15.37
C GLU A 563 -31.59 -31.92 -16.17
N LEU A 564 -30.45 -32.04 -15.50
CA LEU A 564 -29.24 -32.66 -16.00
C LEU A 564 -28.92 -33.90 -15.14
N ASP A 565 -28.20 -34.88 -15.70
CA ASP A 565 -27.62 -35.95 -14.91
C ASP A 565 -26.33 -35.55 -14.21
N LYS A 566 -25.77 -36.41 -13.37
CA LYS A 566 -24.53 -36.20 -12.63
C LYS A 566 -23.30 -35.91 -13.51
N ASN A 567 -23.36 -36.22 -14.82
CA ASN A 567 -22.32 -35.91 -15.79
C ASN A 567 -22.65 -34.61 -16.55
N LEU A 568 -23.61 -33.83 -16.07
CA LEU A 568 -24.07 -32.54 -16.63
C LEU A 568 -24.70 -32.68 -18.04
N LYS A 569 -25.22 -33.87 -18.38
CA LYS A 569 -25.93 -34.11 -19.64
C LYS A 569 -27.39 -33.70 -19.49
N PHE A 570 -27.85 -32.85 -20.41
CA PHE A 570 -29.24 -32.41 -20.44
C PHE A 570 -30.21 -33.58 -20.61
N LYS A 571 -31.29 -33.62 -19.83
CA LYS A 571 -32.36 -34.64 -19.87
C LYS A 571 -33.69 -34.06 -20.35
N LYS A 572 -34.18 -33.02 -19.68
CA LYS A 572 -35.48 -32.41 -20.00
C LYS A 572 -35.54 -30.97 -19.48
N SER A 573 -36.50 -30.22 -20.01
CA SER A 573 -36.89 -28.90 -19.48
C SER A 573 -38.39 -28.89 -19.19
N THR A 574 -38.77 -28.20 -18.11
CA THR A 574 -40.18 -28.00 -17.71
C THR A 574 -40.36 -26.51 -17.40
N THR A 575 -41.26 -25.85 -18.13
CA THR A 575 -41.61 -24.47 -17.81
C THR A 575 -42.51 -24.41 -16.58
N VAL A 576 -42.00 -23.89 -15.49
CA VAL A 576 -42.67 -23.87 -14.16
C VAL A 576 -43.33 -22.52 -13.83
N LEU A 577 -42.80 -21.39 -14.37
CA LEU A 577 -43.42 -20.07 -14.30
C LEU A 577 -43.68 -19.59 -15.73
N ARG A 578 -44.90 -19.05 -15.96
CA ARG A 578 -45.33 -18.60 -17.29
C ARG A 578 -45.88 -17.19 -17.21
N ASP A 579 -45.74 -16.45 -18.31
CA ASP A 579 -46.35 -15.16 -18.51
C ASP A 579 -46.04 -14.17 -17.40
N LYS A 580 -44.74 -14.10 -17.00
CA LYS A 580 -44.20 -13.18 -15.99
C LYS A 580 -43.25 -12.16 -16.63
N PRO A 581 -43.78 -11.12 -17.31
CA PRO A 581 -42.93 -10.19 -18.06
C PRO A 581 -41.82 -9.56 -17.20
N GLY A 582 -40.57 -9.65 -17.65
CA GLY A 582 -39.40 -9.13 -16.96
C GLY A 582 -38.90 -9.95 -15.76
N LEU A 583 -39.49 -11.13 -15.49
CA LEU A 583 -38.98 -12.05 -14.47
C LEU A 583 -37.73 -12.77 -14.99
N GLU A 584 -36.62 -12.64 -14.26
CA GLU A 584 -35.30 -13.21 -14.61
C GLU A 584 -34.47 -13.39 -13.34
N GLY A 585 -33.16 -13.75 -13.43
CA GLY A 585 -32.26 -13.89 -12.29
C GLY A 585 -32.69 -14.98 -11.32
N SER A 586 -32.96 -16.20 -11.83
CA SER A 586 -33.69 -17.26 -11.12
C SER A 586 -32.77 -18.16 -10.27
N HIS A 587 -32.38 -17.68 -9.06
CA HIS A 587 -31.65 -18.53 -8.11
C HIS A 587 -32.51 -19.64 -7.54
N LEU A 588 -31.99 -20.86 -7.45
CA LEU A 588 -32.74 -22.08 -7.09
C LEU A 588 -32.24 -22.67 -5.77
N TYR A 589 -33.15 -22.87 -4.81
CA TYR A 589 -32.80 -23.38 -3.48
C TYR A 589 -33.74 -24.53 -3.08
N LYS A 590 -33.21 -25.44 -2.23
CA LYS A 590 -34.00 -26.41 -1.44
C LYS A 590 -33.81 -26.04 0.04
N ILE A 591 -34.87 -25.56 0.68
CA ILE A 591 -34.84 -25.15 2.09
C ILE A 591 -35.98 -25.84 2.82
N GLY A 592 -35.66 -26.73 3.75
CA GLY A 592 -36.67 -27.58 4.39
C GLY A 592 -37.42 -28.45 3.37
N ASP A 593 -38.75 -28.40 3.40
CA ASP A 593 -39.64 -29.17 2.53
C ASP A 593 -39.93 -28.51 1.17
N TYR A 594 -39.39 -27.29 0.94
CA TYR A 594 -39.76 -26.50 -0.24
C TYR A 594 -38.57 -26.26 -1.17
N TYR A 595 -38.88 -26.25 -2.47
CA TYR A 595 -38.06 -25.66 -3.52
C TYR A 595 -38.43 -24.18 -3.66
N TYR A 596 -37.41 -23.32 -3.81
CA TYR A 596 -37.59 -21.88 -3.99
C TYR A 596 -36.90 -21.43 -5.26
N ILE A 597 -37.62 -20.61 -6.04
CA ILE A 597 -37.03 -19.81 -7.10
C ILE A 597 -37.01 -18.37 -6.58
N TYR A 598 -35.82 -17.83 -6.34
CA TYR A 598 -35.59 -16.44 -5.91
C TYR A 598 -35.21 -15.65 -7.13
N ALA A 599 -36.06 -14.71 -7.58
CA ALA A 599 -35.96 -14.09 -8.89
C ALA A 599 -36.32 -12.61 -8.86
N THR A 600 -35.83 -11.89 -9.85
CA THR A 600 -36.08 -10.45 -9.99
C THR A 600 -37.10 -10.18 -11.09
N TYR A 601 -37.92 -9.14 -10.89
CA TYR A 601 -38.58 -8.45 -11.97
C TYR A 601 -37.68 -7.30 -12.43
N GLY A 602 -36.82 -7.59 -13.42
CA GLY A 602 -35.84 -6.64 -13.96
C GLY A 602 -36.45 -5.46 -14.71
N GLY A 603 -35.57 -4.61 -15.24
CA GLY A 603 -35.89 -3.35 -15.88
C GLY A 603 -35.97 -2.17 -14.89
N TRP A 604 -36.67 -1.11 -15.26
CA TRP A 604 -36.81 0.09 -14.46
C TRP A 604 -38.30 0.45 -14.29
N PRO A 605 -38.85 0.51 -13.07
CA PRO A 605 -38.26 0.11 -11.79
C PRO A 605 -38.18 -1.42 -11.62
N SER A 606 -37.33 -1.88 -10.72
CA SER A 606 -37.06 -3.32 -10.46
C SER A 606 -37.69 -3.79 -9.14
N GLY A 607 -37.95 -5.10 -9.02
CA GLY A 607 -38.45 -5.70 -7.81
C GLY A 607 -37.90 -7.09 -7.58
N GLN A 608 -37.96 -7.61 -6.33
CA GLN A 608 -37.51 -8.94 -5.96
C GLN A 608 -38.67 -9.81 -5.51
N ALA A 609 -38.75 -11.01 -6.05
CA ALA A 609 -39.80 -11.98 -5.73
C ALA A 609 -39.22 -13.32 -5.33
N ILE A 610 -40.02 -14.15 -4.67
CA ILE A 610 -39.73 -15.54 -4.40
C ILE A 610 -40.94 -16.41 -4.70
N PHE A 611 -40.66 -17.58 -5.28
CA PHE A 611 -41.66 -18.58 -5.60
C PHE A 611 -41.33 -19.84 -4.84
N ARG A 612 -42.32 -20.53 -4.22
CA ARG A 612 -42.09 -21.78 -3.52
C ARG A 612 -43.02 -22.91 -3.99
N SER A 613 -42.53 -24.13 -3.95
CA SER A 613 -43.31 -25.34 -4.21
C SER A 613 -42.73 -26.52 -3.43
N LYS A 614 -43.57 -27.53 -3.11
CA LYS A 614 -43.08 -28.82 -2.58
C LYS A 614 -42.55 -29.76 -3.66
N ASP A 615 -42.86 -29.46 -4.92
CA ASP A 615 -42.35 -30.21 -6.08
C ASP A 615 -41.53 -29.23 -6.95
N ILE A 616 -40.34 -29.68 -7.40
CA ILE A 616 -39.45 -28.82 -8.20
C ILE A 616 -40.08 -28.41 -9.54
N THR A 617 -41.06 -29.18 -10.02
CA THR A 617 -41.81 -28.86 -11.25
C THR A 617 -43.08 -28.05 -10.99
N GLY A 618 -43.33 -27.64 -9.75
CA GLY A 618 -44.47 -26.79 -9.36
C GLY A 618 -45.72 -27.62 -8.97
N PRO A 619 -46.86 -26.95 -8.76
CA PRO A 619 -47.08 -25.52 -8.95
C PRO A 619 -46.39 -24.67 -7.89
N TYR A 620 -45.93 -23.47 -8.28
CA TYR A 620 -45.26 -22.53 -7.40
C TYR A 620 -46.22 -21.43 -6.92
N GLU A 621 -46.16 -21.10 -5.63
CA GLU A 621 -46.78 -19.92 -5.02
C GLU A 621 -45.82 -18.73 -5.04
N GLU A 622 -46.28 -17.54 -5.37
CA GLU A 622 -45.50 -16.31 -5.47
C GLU A 622 -45.66 -15.42 -4.27
N LYS A 623 -44.55 -14.75 -3.86
CA LYS A 623 -44.55 -13.63 -2.91
C LYS A 623 -43.56 -12.56 -3.38
N MET A 624 -44.04 -11.30 -3.48
CA MET A 624 -43.13 -10.16 -3.62
C MET A 624 -42.43 -9.91 -2.30
N LEU A 625 -41.13 -9.66 -2.38
CA LEU A 625 -40.23 -9.40 -1.23
C LEU A 625 -39.83 -7.92 -1.18
N ILE A 626 -39.51 -7.35 -2.35
CA ILE A 626 -39.23 -5.92 -2.53
C ILE A 626 -40.07 -5.44 -3.71
N GLU A 627 -40.93 -4.47 -3.47
CA GLU A 627 -41.81 -3.91 -4.49
C GLU A 627 -41.01 -3.06 -5.49
N LYS A 628 -41.51 -2.97 -6.73
CA LYS A 628 -40.93 -2.10 -7.78
C LYS A 628 -40.98 -0.61 -7.43
N THR A 629 -41.87 -0.22 -6.54
CA THR A 629 -41.99 1.14 -6.07
C THR A 629 -42.10 1.17 -4.55
N ILE A 630 -41.19 1.88 -3.91
CA ILE A 630 -41.12 2.01 -2.45
C ILE A 630 -41.35 3.49 -2.10
N ASN A 631 -42.37 3.81 -1.29
CA ASN A 631 -42.70 5.18 -0.89
C ASN A 631 -42.85 6.14 -2.08
N GLY A 632 -43.41 5.64 -3.20
CA GLY A 632 -43.62 6.43 -4.42
C GLY A 632 -42.33 6.66 -5.26
N GLN A 633 -41.21 6.06 -4.90
CA GLN A 633 -39.95 6.13 -5.66
C GLN A 633 -39.67 4.80 -6.34
N PRO A 634 -39.07 4.79 -7.54
CA PRO A 634 -38.60 3.58 -8.20
C PRO A 634 -37.60 2.84 -7.32
N ASN A 635 -37.76 1.53 -7.17
CA ASN A 635 -36.76 0.70 -6.50
C ASN A 635 -35.66 0.31 -7.47
N THR A 636 -34.42 0.28 -6.96
CA THR A 636 -33.19 -0.05 -7.68
C THR A 636 -32.45 -1.25 -7.09
N VAL A 637 -32.97 -1.81 -5.99
CA VAL A 637 -32.35 -2.94 -5.28
C VAL A 637 -33.05 -4.23 -5.71
N HIS A 638 -32.32 -5.11 -6.40
CA HIS A 638 -32.86 -6.33 -6.95
C HIS A 638 -31.73 -7.33 -7.34
N GLN A 639 -32.11 -8.49 -7.82
CA GLN A 639 -31.26 -9.58 -8.36
C GLN A 639 -30.04 -9.92 -7.49
N GLY A 640 -30.00 -11.15 -7.05
CA GLY A 640 -28.90 -11.69 -6.25
C GLY A 640 -29.33 -12.92 -5.45
N ALA A 641 -28.54 -13.30 -4.45
CA ALA A 641 -28.58 -14.59 -3.79
C ALA A 641 -29.04 -14.53 -2.33
N LEU A 642 -29.60 -15.64 -1.85
CA LEU A 642 -29.83 -15.93 -0.43
C LEU A 642 -28.67 -16.75 0.13
N VAL A 643 -28.25 -16.44 1.35
CA VAL A 643 -27.17 -17.16 2.04
C VAL A 643 -27.43 -17.26 3.53
N GLU A 644 -27.05 -18.41 4.13
CA GLU A 644 -27.17 -18.69 5.55
C GLU A 644 -25.79 -18.60 6.23
N THR A 645 -25.73 -17.93 7.40
CA THR A 645 -24.52 -17.88 8.22
C THR A 645 -24.33 -19.17 9.03
N PRO A 646 -23.13 -19.43 9.57
CA PRO A 646 -22.91 -20.57 10.47
C PRO A 646 -23.76 -20.53 11.74
N THR A 647 -24.24 -19.36 12.16
CA THR A 647 -25.11 -19.17 13.34
C THR A 647 -26.60 -19.31 13.02
N GLY A 648 -26.95 -19.52 11.73
CA GLY A 648 -28.33 -19.68 11.26
C GLY A 648 -29.05 -18.41 10.92
N GLU A 649 -28.35 -17.26 10.86
CA GLU A 649 -28.94 -16.04 10.27
C GLU A 649 -28.99 -16.16 8.75
N TRP A 650 -30.03 -15.59 8.16
CA TRP A 650 -30.17 -15.52 6.71
C TRP A 650 -30.00 -14.09 6.20
N TRP A 651 -29.28 -13.99 5.09
CA TRP A 651 -28.98 -12.74 4.42
C TRP A 651 -29.21 -12.85 2.92
N THR A 652 -29.38 -11.72 2.26
CA THR A 652 -29.42 -11.66 0.80
C THR A 652 -28.45 -10.59 0.30
N MET A 653 -27.63 -10.97 -0.66
CA MET A 653 -26.79 -10.07 -1.43
C MET A 653 -27.57 -9.70 -2.70
N LEU A 654 -27.93 -8.45 -2.87
CA LEU A 654 -28.62 -7.91 -4.04
C LEU A 654 -27.75 -6.85 -4.68
N MET A 655 -27.92 -6.58 -5.97
CA MET A 655 -27.34 -5.39 -6.58
C MET A 655 -28.25 -4.16 -6.41
N GLU A 656 -27.64 -2.98 -6.41
CA GLU A 656 -28.31 -1.70 -6.44
C GLU A 656 -27.86 -0.90 -7.67
N ASP A 657 -28.80 -0.51 -8.54
CA ASP A 657 -28.49 0.31 -9.72
C ASP A 657 -28.11 1.74 -9.30
N LYS A 658 -26.90 2.16 -9.61
CA LYS A 658 -26.34 3.50 -9.34
C LYS A 658 -25.99 4.30 -10.60
N GLY A 659 -26.69 4.05 -11.70
CA GLY A 659 -26.46 4.74 -12.96
C GLY A 659 -25.06 4.52 -13.52
N ALA A 660 -24.32 5.59 -13.79
CA ALA A 660 -22.97 5.51 -14.37
C ALA A 660 -21.91 4.88 -13.47
N ILE A 661 -22.17 4.71 -12.17
CA ILE A 661 -21.25 4.02 -11.25
C ILE A 661 -21.35 2.50 -11.43
N GLY A 662 -22.46 2.00 -11.91
CA GLY A 662 -22.70 0.58 -12.13
C GLY A 662 -23.75 -0.02 -11.18
N ARG A 663 -23.68 -1.33 -11.00
CA ARG A 663 -24.57 -2.14 -10.17
C ARG A 663 -23.80 -2.67 -8.97
N LEU A 664 -24.06 -2.09 -7.80
CA LEU A 664 -23.25 -2.27 -6.61
C LEU A 664 -23.87 -3.27 -5.64
N PRO A 665 -23.12 -4.23 -5.08
CA PRO A 665 -23.64 -5.19 -4.10
C PRO A 665 -24.12 -4.54 -2.81
N SER A 666 -25.34 -4.89 -2.43
CA SER A 666 -26.06 -4.45 -1.21
C SER A 666 -26.48 -5.65 -0.39
N LEU A 667 -26.20 -5.66 0.90
CA LEU A 667 -26.47 -6.77 1.81
C LEU A 667 -27.66 -6.45 2.71
N HIS A 668 -28.64 -7.37 2.77
CA HIS A 668 -29.86 -7.17 3.54
C HIS A 668 -30.21 -8.41 4.39
N PRO A 669 -30.71 -8.23 5.63
CA PRO A 669 -31.14 -9.34 6.48
C PRO A 669 -32.42 -10.00 5.94
N VAL A 670 -32.54 -11.29 6.20
CA VAL A 670 -33.71 -12.11 5.82
C VAL A 670 -34.26 -12.81 7.05
N ALA A 671 -35.54 -12.64 7.31
CA ALA A 671 -36.27 -13.33 8.38
C ALA A 671 -37.26 -14.34 7.79
N TRP A 672 -37.32 -15.56 8.33
CA TRP A 672 -38.21 -16.60 7.87
C TRP A 672 -39.40 -16.81 8.81
N ALA A 673 -40.61 -16.87 8.26
CA ALA A 673 -41.83 -17.21 8.98
C ALA A 673 -42.76 -18.04 8.07
N ASP A 674 -43.25 -19.15 8.55
CA ASP A 674 -44.19 -20.06 7.84
C ASP A 674 -43.71 -20.50 6.44
N GLY A 675 -42.35 -20.66 6.30
CA GLY A 675 -41.71 -21.02 5.04
C GLY A 675 -41.68 -19.90 4.01
N TRP A 676 -41.82 -18.65 4.45
CA TRP A 676 -41.67 -17.47 3.62
C TRP A 676 -40.62 -16.51 4.18
N PRO A 677 -39.72 -15.99 3.34
CA PRO A 677 -38.79 -14.95 3.78
C PRO A 677 -39.45 -13.57 3.77
N THR A 678 -38.88 -12.69 4.61
CA THR A 678 -39.06 -11.25 4.55
C THR A 678 -37.66 -10.64 4.43
N VAL A 679 -37.46 -9.78 3.45
CA VAL A 679 -36.15 -9.17 3.14
C VAL A 679 -36.13 -7.75 3.69
N ALA A 680 -34.98 -7.32 4.20
CA ALA A 680 -34.75 -6.01 4.75
C ALA A 680 -35.76 -5.69 5.90
N LYS A 681 -36.14 -4.43 6.04
CA LYS A 681 -37.19 -4.04 6.97
C LYS A 681 -38.55 -4.00 6.24
N ASP A 682 -39.27 -5.10 6.30
CA ASP A 682 -40.61 -5.22 5.65
C ASP A 682 -40.57 -4.92 4.14
N GLY A 683 -39.57 -5.42 3.43
CA GLY A 683 -39.37 -5.20 2.00
C GLY A 683 -38.79 -3.82 1.63
N VAL A 684 -38.33 -3.05 2.62
CA VAL A 684 -37.71 -1.73 2.39
C VAL A 684 -36.24 -1.77 2.69
N PRO A 685 -35.35 -1.79 1.66
CA PRO A 685 -33.91 -1.73 1.84
C PRO A 685 -33.47 -0.52 2.68
N GLN A 686 -32.54 -0.72 3.61
CA GLN A 686 -32.00 0.30 4.47
C GLN A 686 -30.52 0.55 4.14
N LEU A 687 -30.08 1.79 4.40
CA LEU A 687 -28.68 2.16 4.18
C LEU A 687 -27.71 1.44 5.13
N ALA A 688 -28.14 1.14 6.35
CA ALA A 688 -27.24 0.53 7.35
C ALA A 688 -27.94 -0.56 8.17
N TYR A 689 -27.18 -1.62 8.48
CA TYR A 689 -27.61 -2.73 9.32
C TYR A 689 -26.53 -3.11 10.33
N THR A 690 -26.90 -3.82 11.40
CA THR A 690 -25.94 -4.57 12.22
C THR A 690 -25.27 -5.65 11.35
N LYS A 691 -23.98 -5.88 11.53
CA LYS A 691 -23.26 -6.92 10.80
C LYS A 691 -23.85 -8.30 11.03
N PRO A 692 -23.74 -9.22 10.06
CA PRO A 692 -24.12 -10.62 10.23
C PRO A 692 -23.40 -11.24 11.43
N ASP A 693 -24.09 -12.07 12.21
CA ASP A 693 -23.45 -12.95 13.16
C ASP A 693 -22.90 -14.17 12.41
N VAL A 694 -21.59 -14.25 12.33
CA VAL A 694 -20.87 -15.38 11.71
C VAL A 694 -20.12 -16.23 12.75
N GLY A 695 -20.37 -15.98 14.05
CA GLY A 695 -19.79 -16.74 15.16
C GLY A 695 -18.40 -16.30 15.58
N THR A 696 -17.73 -15.42 14.85
CA THR A 696 -16.40 -14.87 15.14
C THR A 696 -16.22 -13.50 14.54
N THR A 697 -15.10 -12.85 14.85
CA THR A 697 -14.74 -11.56 14.26
C THR A 697 -13.55 -11.75 13.32
N TYR A 698 -13.58 -11.08 12.19
CA TYR A 698 -12.52 -11.10 11.18
C TYR A 698 -11.91 -9.71 11.02
N GLN A 699 -10.63 -9.68 10.65
CA GLN A 699 -9.95 -8.44 10.30
C GLN A 699 -10.57 -7.89 9.02
N GLU A 700 -10.75 -6.58 8.98
CA GLU A 700 -11.23 -5.88 7.79
C GLU A 700 -10.32 -6.14 6.60
N LYS A 701 -10.92 -6.38 5.44
CA LYS A 701 -10.26 -6.53 4.15
C LYS A 701 -10.85 -5.52 3.18
N ILE A 702 -9.98 -4.93 2.37
CA ILE A 702 -10.34 -3.93 1.37
C ILE A 702 -9.82 -4.41 0.02
N LEU A 703 -10.63 -4.23 -1.02
CA LEU A 703 -10.18 -4.51 -2.38
C LEU A 703 -9.03 -3.56 -2.75
N PRO A 704 -7.95 -4.05 -3.35
CA PRO A 704 -6.85 -3.21 -3.77
C PRO A 704 -7.32 -2.20 -4.83
N THR A 705 -6.98 -0.94 -4.64
CA THR A 705 -7.28 0.16 -5.56
C THR A 705 -6.02 0.69 -6.26
N ASN A 706 -4.84 0.20 -5.86
CA ASN A 706 -3.56 0.58 -6.40
C ASN A 706 -2.78 -0.65 -6.84
N ASP A 707 -1.86 -0.47 -7.79
CA ASP A 707 -0.93 -1.50 -8.22
C ASP A 707 0.45 -0.88 -8.47
N ASN A 708 1.48 -1.52 -7.97
CA ASN A 708 2.86 -1.13 -8.23
C ASN A 708 3.46 -1.86 -9.45
N PHE A 709 2.68 -2.69 -10.13
CA PHE A 709 3.05 -3.45 -11.32
C PHE A 709 4.35 -4.27 -11.20
N ARG A 710 4.65 -4.76 -9.98
CA ARG A 710 5.86 -5.55 -9.69
C ARG A 710 5.60 -7.04 -9.57
N GLN A 711 4.34 -7.41 -9.55
CA GLN A 711 3.91 -8.81 -9.49
C GLN A 711 3.45 -9.27 -10.88
N TYR A 712 3.69 -10.54 -11.17
CA TYR A 712 3.14 -11.23 -12.33
C TYR A 712 2.38 -12.46 -11.85
N PRO A 713 1.19 -12.72 -12.35
CA PRO A 713 0.42 -11.92 -13.32
C PRO A 713 -0.06 -10.56 -12.75
N LEU A 714 -0.74 -9.76 -13.57
CA LEU A 714 -1.46 -8.56 -13.13
C LEU A 714 -2.40 -8.91 -11.97
N GLY A 715 -2.56 -7.99 -11.01
CA GLY A 715 -3.51 -8.15 -9.92
C GLY A 715 -4.94 -8.32 -10.42
N MET A 716 -5.78 -9.04 -9.68
CA MET A 716 -7.16 -9.36 -10.08
C MET A 716 -8.09 -8.14 -10.17
N GLN A 717 -7.66 -6.95 -9.71
CA GLN A 717 -8.37 -5.69 -9.92
C GLN A 717 -8.31 -5.19 -11.37
N TRP A 718 -7.45 -5.79 -12.20
CA TRP A 718 -7.27 -5.42 -13.60
C TRP A 718 -8.02 -6.37 -14.52
N GLN A 719 -8.74 -5.82 -15.47
CA GLN A 719 -9.40 -6.56 -16.55
C GLN A 719 -9.22 -5.82 -17.87
N TRP A 720 -8.94 -6.58 -18.92
CA TRP A 720 -8.79 -6.04 -20.27
C TRP A 720 -10.15 -5.84 -20.94
N ASN A 721 -10.28 -4.75 -21.68
CA ASN A 721 -11.36 -4.59 -22.63
C ASN A 721 -11.22 -5.66 -23.73
N HIS A 722 -12.02 -6.72 -23.67
CA HIS A 722 -11.93 -7.91 -24.51
C HIS A 722 -10.63 -8.74 -24.25
N ASN A 723 -10.35 -9.71 -25.12
CA ASN A 723 -9.12 -10.49 -25.00
C ASN A 723 -7.91 -9.62 -25.33
N PRO A 724 -6.90 -9.56 -24.47
CA PRO A 724 -5.69 -8.79 -24.76
C PRO A 724 -4.89 -9.38 -25.90
N ASP A 725 -4.01 -8.58 -26.48
CA ASP A 725 -2.88 -9.02 -27.29
C ASP A 725 -1.65 -9.06 -26.37
N ASP A 726 -1.25 -10.24 -25.94
CA ASP A 726 -0.15 -10.43 -24.97
C ASP A 726 1.20 -9.98 -25.51
N GLY A 727 1.34 -9.82 -26.83
CA GLY A 727 2.51 -9.20 -27.45
C GLY A 727 2.54 -7.68 -27.37
N LYS A 728 1.50 -7.04 -26.79
CA LYS A 728 1.33 -5.59 -26.75
C LYS A 728 1.27 -5.00 -25.35
N TRP A 729 1.74 -5.74 -24.36
CA TRP A 729 1.94 -5.23 -23.00
C TRP A 729 3.07 -5.96 -22.29
N SER A 730 3.63 -5.36 -21.24
CA SER A 730 4.70 -5.96 -20.45
C SER A 730 4.77 -5.39 -19.05
N LEU A 731 4.99 -6.27 -18.04
CA LEU A 731 5.39 -5.92 -16.70
C LEU A 731 6.90 -6.03 -16.48
N PHE A 732 7.61 -6.64 -17.45
CA PHE A 732 9.04 -6.99 -17.30
C PHE A 732 9.98 -5.99 -17.96
N GLU A 733 9.54 -5.30 -19.01
CA GLU A 733 10.39 -4.38 -19.75
C GLU A 733 10.82 -3.17 -18.90
N ARG A 734 9.91 -2.69 -18.04
CA ARG A 734 10.20 -1.64 -17.07
C ARG A 734 9.55 -2.04 -15.75
N PRO A 735 10.29 -2.70 -14.81
CA PRO A 735 9.73 -3.13 -13.55
C PRO A 735 9.07 -1.98 -12.77
N GLY A 736 7.90 -2.24 -12.19
CA GLY A 736 7.11 -1.23 -11.50
C GLY A 736 6.21 -0.38 -12.41
N PHE A 737 6.10 -0.74 -13.69
CA PHE A 737 5.22 -0.08 -14.64
C PHE A 737 4.51 -1.12 -15.51
N LEU A 738 3.24 -0.88 -15.78
CA LEU A 738 2.56 -1.55 -16.90
C LEU A 738 2.91 -0.80 -18.17
N ARG A 739 3.64 -1.47 -19.07
CA ARG A 739 3.92 -0.94 -20.41
C ARG A 739 2.87 -1.42 -21.39
N LEU A 740 2.24 -0.48 -22.06
CA LEU A 740 1.32 -0.75 -23.16
C LEU A 740 1.97 -0.30 -24.48
N TYR A 741 1.94 -1.17 -25.48
CA TYR A 741 2.36 -0.83 -26.83
C TYR A 741 1.16 -0.45 -27.67
N THR A 742 1.34 0.49 -28.58
CA THR A 742 0.30 0.85 -29.54
C THR A 742 -0.15 -0.40 -30.31
N ALA A 743 -1.45 -0.63 -30.29
CA ALA A 743 -2.10 -1.69 -31.04
C ALA A 743 -2.78 -1.12 -32.31
N SER A 744 -3.96 -1.59 -32.68
CA SER A 744 -4.70 -1.10 -33.84
C SER A 744 -5.15 0.35 -33.62
N VAL A 745 -5.08 1.17 -34.65
CA VAL A 745 -5.72 2.49 -34.64
C VAL A 745 -7.21 2.29 -34.81
N THR A 746 -7.97 2.96 -33.95
CA THR A 746 -9.44 2.94 -33.94
C THR A 746 -9.98 4.34 -33.65
N ASP A 747 -11.17 4.66 -34.11
CA ASP A 747 -11.86 5.92 -33.82
C ASP A 747 -12.73 5.83 -32.56
N ASP A 748 -12.91 4.62 -32.03
CA ASP A 748 -13.73 4.34 -30.84
C ASP A 748 -12.91 3.68 -29.73
N LEU A 749 -12.92 4.26 -28.53
CA LEU A 749 -12.23 3.73 -27.37
C LEU A 749 -12.71 2.31 -27.00
N MET A 750 -14.00 2.00 -27.20
CA MET A 750 -14.56 0.68 -26.93
C MET A 750 -13.97 -0.41 -27.83
N GLN A 751 -13.43 -0.05 -29.00
CA GLN A 751 -12.74 -0.93 -29.93
C GLN A 751 -11.22 -0.89 -29.77
N ALA A 752 -10.71 -0.12 -28.81
CA ALA A 752 -9.28 -0.06 -28.53
C ALA A 752 -8.84 -1.30 -27.75
N ARG A 753 -7.99 -2.13 -28.37
CA ARG A 753 -7.45 -3.33 -27.76
C ARG A 753 -6.38 -2.98 -26.74
N ASN A 754 -6.24 -3.79 -25.69
CA ASN A 754 -5.33 -3.58 -24.57
C ASN A 754 -5.62 -2.27 -23.78
N THR A 755 -6.87 -1.90 -23.63
CA THR A 755 -7.31 -0.96 -22.59
C THR A 755 -7.74 -1.72 -21.32
N LEU A 756 -7.49 -1.12 -20.17
CA LEU A 756 -7.75 -1.67 -18.84
C LEU A 756 -8.75 -0.79 -18.11
#